data_692c2df0af84b6ff96e5073b1d090bf0
#
_entry.id   692c2df0af84b6ff96e5073b1d090bf0
#
_cell.length_a   1.000
_cell.length_b   1.000
_cell.length_c   1.000
_cell.angle_alpha   90.00
_cell.angle_beta   90.00
_cell.angle_gamma   90.00
#
_symmetry.space_group_name_H-M   'P 1'
#
loop_
_entity.id
_entity.type
_entity.pdbx_description
1 polymer ?
#
loop_
_entity_poly.entity_id
_entity_poly.type
_entity_poly.pdbx_seq_one_letter_code
_entity_poly.pdbx_strand_id
1 'polypeptide(L)'
;MYKHFILRLSTVVALLVPTVGSFAQLYDDPRMFSFEDKKDLSYISADKSSVALSNDHYKNGEKSLAWTFQPSATLSLKKDLQFEPHIKGDRDNYLSAFIVWVYNENPIADKQIRFQFYKNGKLCTSFPFNINFKGWRGAWVCYERDMEGTPETGMNEIKVVAPNVKGKLYIDHLITAIKVDPRQQTADLQVPFVNKDTDNHWLIIMRNNQIKPDIALSPVTDNQRKEIKLMEDRFRSIIYTPAKFYPKQMQELQQQLKKYNIKEKNGRVTGQPIWFVRHAEAYERMIPNWDKEILTRTGFEMNDYFRLMERIAIGYNNATEVADMEKLKSMFMLMYDHITDQGVTYGSCWGNIHHYGYSMRSMYIAYFLMKDALKEAGKLQEAEQTMIWYSQVNELYQKPTTTGIDMDTFNTASIGCMGSILLMDDSPEKVRYLRSCSRWLDWGSRPAVGLRDAFKVDGSAYHHCNNYPAYAIGGLNGATQMIYIVSGTEFAVSELAHQTVKNVLLAMRFYCNKTSFPLSMSGRHPDGKGQLTPTHYAYMALAGTPDGKNDFDPDMAAVYMRLMTAPKSSLDKKIYNNFKKKGVVAESDPQGNMALGYACVSVQRRNNWSAIVHGTSRYLWGAEHYVGENLYGRYLSYGTMQLLTAPQGQEVTPLSSGWVQPGFDWNRMPGATYIHLPYEDLKAKIRNVDISSGVEEMLYSDEAFAGGLSQLGKDGNFGMKLHEHDKYNGSMRARKSYHFFDNVIVCLGSDIENINKNNDTETTIFQMAATDDAAKSYWSNYKANDKTWIDNLGTGYYTPEKVTFTGLVNQTSRTEDTDEPTQGQWASLYINHGKAPQGASYEYAVLPQTTTEKLASFATSPTYRVIEKDRNAHIVQSIPTQTYSYVIFETPGKNFVEGPLQKTDTTCLVMIRPYGAKKLALTVTQPDLAFYRGPSDDVYKDGKRVERSIYGRPWIDNPSMEIPVTVTLLGKWNVTETDNIKLVEQTSQATTIRFICKDGLSYNTILNR
;
A
#
# COMPACT_ATOMS: atom_id res chain seq x y z
N MET A 1 -11.72 0.90 -5.41
CA MET A 1 -12.44 2.17 -5.67
C MET A 1 -12.53 2.59 -7.16
N TYR A 2 -11.72 2.06 -8.08
CA TYR A 2 -11.75 2.46 -9.51
C TYR A 2 -12.72 1.69 -10.43
N LYS A 3 -13.33 0.59 -9.99
CA LYS A 3 -14.24 -0.21 -10.85
C LYS A 3 -15.74 0.08 -10.69
N HIS A 4 -16.19 0.67 -9.61
CA HIS A 4 -17.62 0.95 -9.40
C HIS A 4 -18.08 2.33 -9.90
N PHE A 5 -17.17 3.26 -10.20
CA PHE A 5 -17.54 4.56 -10.77
C PHE A 5 -17.72 4.56 -12.30
N ILE A 6 -17.27 3.51 -12.99
CA ILE A 6 -17.31 3.44 -14.47
C ILE A 6 -18.59 2.80 -15.02
N LEU A 7 -19.43 2.15 -14.18
CA LEU A 7 -20.58 1.39 -14.71
C LEU A 7 -21.93 2.11 -14.66
N ARG A 8 -21.99 3.40 -14.36
CA ARG A 8 -23.26 4.18 -14.40
C ARG A 8 -23.30 5.36 -15.37
N LEU A 9 -22.32 5.49 -16.27
CA LEU A 9 -22.31 6.57 -17.27
C LEU A 9 -22.42 6.10 -18.72
N SER A 10 -23.08 5.01 -18.98
CA SER A 10 -23.35 4.56 -20.34
C SER A 10 -24.84 4.31 -20.56
N THR A 11 -25.63 5.35 -20.53
CA THR A 11 -26.87 5.46 -21.32
C THR A 11 -27.52 6.81 -21.03
N VAL A 12 -27.17 7.84 -21.77
CA VAL A 12 -28.04 8.87 -22.31
C VAL A 12 -27.17 9.72 -23.27
N VAL A 13 -27.09 9.34 -24.53
CA VAL A 13 -26.73 10.26 -25.60
C VAL A 13 -28.02 10.94 -26.04
N ALA A 14 -28.35 12.05 -25.42
CA ALA A 14 -29.27 13.00 -25.97
C ALA A 14 -28.44 14.15 -26.56
N LEU A 15 -28.51 14.34 -27.87
CA LEU A 15 -28.02 15.52 -28.56
C LEU A 15 -28.63 16.79 -27.91
N LEU A 16 -27.88 17.44 -27.05
CA LEU A 16 -28.10 18.82 -26.69
C LEU A 16 -26.96 19.63 -27.32
N VAL A 17 -27.28 20.33 -28.43
CA VAL A 17 -26.50 21.46 -28.86
C VAL A 17 -26.43 22.43 -27.66
N PRO A 18 -25.28 22.79 -27.14
CA PRO A 18 -25.23 23.81 -26.11
C PRO A 18 -25.65 25.14 -26.78
N THR A 19 -26.80 25.63 -26.40
CA THR A 19 -27.09 27.09 -26.55
C THR A 19 -25.96 27.78 -25.78
N VAL A 20 -25.29 28.73 -26.44
CA VAL A 20 -24.30 29.62 -25.82
C VAL A 20 -25.05 30.46 -24.77
N GLY A 21 -25.22 29.88 -23.60
CA GLY A 21 -25.60 30.61 -22.38
C GLY A 21 -24.32 31.28 -21.89
N SER A 22 -24.32 32.56 -21.76
CA SER A 22 -23.24 33.35 -21.14
C SER A 22 -22.92 32.69 -19.76
N PHE A 23 -21.68 32.26 -19.58
CA PHE A 23 -21.16 31.84 -18.27
C PHE A 23 -21.08 33.08 -17.35
N ALA A 24 -22.22 33.55 -16.86
CA ALA A 24 -22.28 34.77 -16.05
C ALA A 24 -21.68 34.58 -14.65
N GLN A 25 -21.54 33.35 -14.19
CA GLN A 25 -20.95 33.04 -12.90
C GLN A 25 -20.49 31.57 -12.87
N LEU A 26 -19.18 31.31 -12.93
CA LEU A 26 -18.62 29.97 -12.82
C LEU A 26 -18.69 29.44 -11.36
N TYR A 27 -18.59 30.34 -10.39
CA TYR A 27 -18.59 30.03 -8.98
C TYR A 27 -19.53 30.96 -8.23
N ASP A 28 -20.39 30.42 -7.41
CA ASP A 28 -21.27 31.18 -6.50
C ASP A 28 -20.68 31.24 -5.06
N ASP A 29 -19.36 31.29 -4.96
CA ASP A 29 -18.66 31.46 -3.69
C ASP A 29 -17.96 32.83 -3.66
N PRO A 30 -18.19 33.67 -2.62
CA PRO A 30 -17.62 35.01 -2.55
C PRO A 30 -16.08 35.03 -2.45
N ARG A 31 -15.42 33.92 -2.20
CA ARG A 31 -13.96 33.79 -2.13
C ARG A 31 -13.32 33.56 -3.51
N MET A 32 -14.12 33.22 -4.54
CA MET A 32 -13.61 32.79 -5.85
C MET A 32 -13.81 33.86 -6.91
N PHE A 33 -12.76 34.12 -7.67
CA PHE A 33 -12.75 35.01 -8.83
C PHE A 33 -12.38 34.22 -10.07
N SER A 34 -13.37 34.07 -10.96
CA SER A 34 -13.19 33.36 -12.22
C SER A 34 -12.83 34.26 -13.40
N PHE A 35 -13.02 35.58 -13.22
CA PHE A 35 -12.81 36.60 -14.24
C PHE A 35 -13.62 36.38 -15.56
N GLU A 36 -14.72 35.63 -15.45
CA GLU A 36 -15.66 35.46 -16.57
C GLU A 36 -16.59 36.64 -16.75
N ASP A 37 -16.96 37.34 -15.67
CA ASP A 37 -17.91 38.41 -15.63
C ASP A 37 -17.23 39.77 -15.36
N LYS A 38 -17.72 40.84 -16.01
CA LYS A 38 -17.34 42.22 -15.70
C LYS A 38 -17.58 42.61 -14.23
N LYS A 39 -18.45 41.89 -13.51
CA LYS A 39 -18.69 42.09 -12.09
C LYS A 39 -17.40 41.96 -11.29
N ASP A 40 -16.50 41.02 -11.64
CA ASP A 40 -15.22 40.83 -10.96
C ASP A 40 -14.32 42.07 -11.08
N LEU A 41 -14.41 42.81 -12.15
CA LEU A 41 -13.67 44.06 -12.32
C LEU A 41 -14.12 45.18 -11.38
N SER A 42 -15.33 45.10 -10.81
CA SER A 42 -15.84 46.09 -9.86
C SER A 42 -15.06 46.12 -8.56
N TYR A 43 -14.40 45.02 -8.22
CA TYR A 43 -13.52 44.90 -7.05
C TYR A 43 -12.08 45.31 -7.29
N ILE A 44 -11.72 45.63 -8.53
CA ILE A 44 -10.35 45.79 -8.97
C ILE A 44 -10.06 47.26 -9.30
N SER A 45 -8.93 47.77 -8.84
CA SER A 45 -8.34 49.02 -9.26
C SER A 45 -6.88 48.83 -9.67
N ALA A 46 -6.41 49.66 -10.58
CA ALA A 46 -5.04 49.56 -11.13
C ALA A 46 -4.35 50.92 -11.07
N ASP A 47 -3.16 50.97 -10.49
CA ASP A 47 -2.30 52.17 -10.52
C ASP A 47 -1.08 51.90 -11.42
N LYS A 48 -0.75 52.83 -12.29
CA LYS A 48 0.31 52.72 -13.34
C LYS A 48 0.18 51.46 -14.19
N SER A 49 -1.04 50.93 -14.34
CA SER A 49 -1.30 49.72 -15.07
C SER A 49 -2.74 49.72 -15.64
N SER A 50 -3.03 48.77 -16.50
CA SER A 50 -4.37 48.56 -17.04
C SER A 50 -4.80 47.11 -16.86
N VAL A 51 -6.10 46.90 -16.68
CA VAL A 51 -6.72 45.58 -16.56
C VAL A 51 -7.87 45.43 -17.54
N ALA A 52 -8.04 44.23 -18.06
CA ALA A 52 -9.17 43.88 -18.92
C ALA A 52 -9.46 42.38 -18.82
N LEU A 53 -10.71 41.97 -19.03
CA LEU A 53 -11.01 40.56 -19.30
C LEU A 53 -10.48 40.17 -20.68
N SER A 54 -9.85 39.01 -20.78
CA SER A 54 -9.22 38.55 -22.02
C SER A 54 -9.50 37.06 -22.26
N ASN A 55 -9.77 36.72 -23.52
CA ASN A 55 -9.89 35.33 -23.96
C ASN A 55 -8.55 34.80 -24.53
N ASP A 56 -7.48 35.57 -24.40
CA ASP A 56 -6.17 35.18 -24.93
C ASP A 56 -5.62 33.94 -24.22
N HIS A 57 -5.64 33.94 -22.91
CA HIS A 57 -5.23 32.82 -22.06
C HIS A 57 -6.20 32.73 -20.88
N TYR A 58 -6.70 31.54 -20.58
CA TYR A 58 -7.58 31.26 -19.47
C TYR A 58 -7.27 29.87 -18.91
N LYS A 59 -7.37 29.71 -17.60
CA LYS A 59 -7.12 28.44 -16.89
C LYS A 59 -8.41 27.77 -16.51
N ASN A 60 -9.48 28.53 -16.40
CA ASN A 60 -10.83 28.03 -16.14
C ASN A 60 -11.85 28.90 -16.91
N GLY A 61 -12.93 28.31 -17.39
CA GLY A 61 -13.91 29.05 -18.18
C GLY A 61 -13.42 29.46 -19.58
N GLU A 62 -13.59 30.71 -19.95
CA GLU A 62 -13.25 31.28 -21.28
C GLU A 62 -12.43 32.57 -21.21
N LYS A 63 -12.23 33.13 -20.00
CA LYS A 63 -11.55 34.39 -19.79
C LYS A 63 -10.63 34.37 -18.58
N SER A 64 -9.74 35.35 -18.54
CA SER A 64 -8.88 35.66 -17.39
C SER A 64 -8.72 37.19 -17.27
N LEU A 65 -8.11 37.63 -16.16
CA LEU A 65 -7.74 39.02 -15.98
C LEU A 65 -6.37 39.31 -16.62
N ALA A 66 -6.35 39.99 -17.74
CA ALA A 66 -5.12 40.51 -18.32
C ALA A 66 -4.68 41.78 -17.55
N TRP A 67 -3.45 41.79 -17.04
CA TRP A 67 -2.84 42.89 -16.33
C TRP A 67 -1.58 43.34 -17.01
N THR A 68 -1.62 44.57 -17.60
CA THR A 68 -0.47 45.23 -18.26
C THR A 68 0.07 46.31 -17.33
N PHE A 69 1.33 46.22 -16.92
CA PHE A 69 1.90 47.06 -15.89
C PHE A 69 3.17 47.80 -16.32
N GLN A 70 3.35 49.01 -15.77
CA GLN A 70 4.60 49.78 -15.77
C GLN A 70 5.44 49.42 -14.53
N PRO A 71 6.73 49.85 -14.46
CA PRO A 71 7.55 49.64 -13.28
C PRO A 71 6.88 50.06 -11.97
N SER A 72 6.89 49.17 -10.98
CA SER A 72 6.30 49.37 -9.65
C SER A 72 4.79 49.70 -9.66
N ALA A 73 4.07 49.25 -10.66
CA ALA A 73 2.63 49.35 -10.75
C ALA A 73 1.96 48.44 -9.67
N THR A 74 0.71 48.78 -9.33
CA THR A 74 -0.06 48.02 -8.39
C THR A 74 -1.44 47.65 -8.97
N LEU A 75 -1.80 46.41 -8.79
CA LEU A 75 -3.16 45.89 -8.99
C LEU A 75 -3.77 45.64 -7.62
N SER A 76 -4.91 46.26 -7.29
CA SER A 76 -5.61 46.07 -6.01
C SER A 76 -6.94 45.38 -6.22
N LEU A 77 -7.22 44.34 -5.43
CA LEU A 77 -8.53 43.67 -5.34
C LEU A 77 -9.09 43.93 -3.92
N LYS A 78 -10.20 44.64 -3.84
CA LYS A 78 -10.84 45.02 -2.56
C LYS A 78 -12.08 44.17 -2.31
N LYS A 79 -11.99 43.25 -1.34
CA LYS A 79 -13.07 42.38 -0.90
C LYS A 79 -12.68 41.73 0.42
N ASP A 80 -13.62 41.38 1.26
CA ASP A 80 -13.37 40.52 2.41
C ASP A 80 -12.77 39.20 1.96
N LEU A 81 -11.57 38.86 2.45
CA LEU A 81 -10.82 37.69 2.02
C LEU A 81 -11.28 36.40 2.71
N GLN A 82 -12.09 36.52 3.75
CA GLN A 82 -12.64 35.40 4.52
C GLN A 82 -11.55 34.44 5.07
N PHE A 83 -10.40 35.02 5.45
CA PHE A 83 -9.36 34.28 6.13
C PHE A 83 -9.83 33.86 7.52
N GLU A 84 -9.63 32.60 7.85
CA GLU A 84 -9.84 32.01 9.18
C GLU A 84 -8.51 31.46 9.72
N PRO A 85 -8.11 31.84 10.94
CA PRO A 85 -6.88 31.31 11.55
C PRO A 85 -7.02 29.85 11.90
N HIS A 86 -5.90 29.14 11.94
CA HIS A 86 -5.84 27.78 12.42
C HIS A 86 -6.18 27.70 13.92
N ILE A 87 -7.10 26.82 14.29
CA ILE A 87 -7.48 26.58 15.69
C ILE A 87 -6.55 25.50 16.25
N LYS A 88 -5.63 25.89 17.12
CA LYS A 88 -4.71 24.95 17.77
C LYS A 88 -5.48 23.87 18.54
N GLY A 89 -5.21 22.61 18.16
CA GLY A 89 -5.91 21.44 18.72
C GLY A 89 -7.17 21.04 17.97
N ASP A 90 -7.51 21.73 16.87
CA ASP A 90 -8.53 21.25 15.96
C ASP A 90 -8.10 19.91 15.36
N ARG A 91 -9.02 18.95 15.38
CA ARG A 91 -8.76 17.58 14.89
C ARG A 91 -8.48 17.53 13.40
N ASP A 92 -9.07 18.46 12.65
CA ASP A 92 -8.97 18.50 11.20
C ASP A 92 -7.66 19.16 10.72
N ASN A 93 -6.93 19.85 11.59
CA ASN A 93 -5.60 20.44 11.36
C ASN A 93 -5.43 21.15 10.01
N TYR A 94 -6.51 21.72 9.46
CA TYR A 94 -6.48 22.41 8.17
C TYR A 94 -5.87 23.81 8.27
N LEU A 95 -5.12 24.18 7.24
CA LEU A 95 -4.58 25.55 7.10
C LEU A 95 -5.36 26.34 6.06
N SER A 96 -5.55 27.63 6.29
CA SER A 96 -6.13 28.54 5.30
C SER A 96 -5.08 28.89 4.24
N ALA A 97 -5.39 28.65 2.96
CA ALA A 97 -4.51 28.91 1.84
C ALA A 97 -5.13 29.89 0.83
N PHE A 98 -4.28 30.72 0.25
CA PHE A 98 -4.56 31.51 -0.94
C PHE A 98 -4.18 30.73 -2.20
N ILE A 99 -5.02 30.75 -3.24
CA ILE A 99 -4.77 30.09 -4.52
C ILE A 99 -4.85 31.10 -5.65
N VAL A 100 -3.93 31.00 -6.61
CA VAL A 100 -3.94 31.79 -7.82
C VAL A 100 -3.23 31.07 -8.97
N TRP A 101 -3.73 31.23 -10.19
CA TRP A 101 -3.03 30.84 -11.41
C TRP A 101 -2.58 32.10 -12.15
N VAL A 102 -1.30 32.10 -12.59
CA VAL A 102 -0.68 33.21 -13.32
C VAL A 102 -0.11 32.67 -14.62
N TYR A 103 -0.48 33.32 -15.75
CA TYR A 103 0.11 33.04 -17.05
C TYR A 103 1.10 34.13 -17.44
N ASN A 104 2.22 33.73 -17.98
CA ASN A 104 3.25 34.63 -18.50
C ASN A 104 3.69 34.20 -19.91
N GLU A 105 3.59 35.09 -20.88
CA GLU A 105 4.11 34.88 -22.23
C GLU A 105 5.62 35.12 -22.32
N ASN A 106 6.11 36.10 -21.54
CA ASN A 106 7.46 36.63 -21.66
C ASN A 106 8.19 36.47 -20.32
N PRO A 107 8.95 35.40 -20.11
CA PRO A 107 9.71 35.18 -18.88
C PRO A 107 10.62 36.39 -18.58
N ILE A 108 10.63 36.80 -17.29
CA ILE A 108 11.46 37.92 -16.85
C ILE A 108 12.40 37.38 -15.78
N ALA A 109 13.68 37.19 -16.14
CA ALA A 109 14.70 36.65 -15.26
C ALA A 109 14.90 37.52 -14.01
N ASP A 110 15.09 36.86 -12.85
CA ASP A 110 15.38 37.47 -11.55
C ASP A 110 14.33 38.52 -11.12
N LYS A 111 13.10 38.43 -11.61
CA LYS A 111 11.98 39.29 -11.21
C LYS A 111 10.85 38.50 -10.58
N GLN A 112 10.15 39.20 -9.69
CA GLN A 112 8.99 38.68 -8.99
C GLN A 112 7.89 39.73 -8.89
N ILE A 113 6.66 39.32 -8.90
CA ILE A 113 5.54 40.10 -8.37
C ILE A 113 5.40 39.76 -6.89
N ARG A 114 4.73 40.61 -6.12
CA ARG A 114 4.47 40.36 -4.70
C ARG A 114 2.99 40.46 -4.42
N PHE A 115 2.40 39.43 -3.86
CA PHE A 115 1.06 39.44 -3.32
C PHE A 115 1.13 39.94 -1.88
N GLN A 116 0.34 40.98 -1.56
CA GLN A 116 0.27 41.63 -0.27
C GLN A 116 -1.17 41.68 0.20
N PHE A 117 -1.42 41.31 1.45
CA PHE A 117 -2.77 41.20 2.04
C PHE A 117 -2.92 42.23 3.16
N TYR A 118 -3.96 43.04 3.03
CA TYR A 118 -4.20 44.22 3.89
C TYR A 118 -5.51 44.12 4.67
N LYS A 119 -5.48 44.71 5.86
CA LYS A 119 -6.68 44.98 6.67
C LYS A 119 -6.78 46.48 6.89
N ASN A 120 -7.79 47.09 6.29
CA ASN A 120 -8.05 48.56 6.40
C ASN A 120 -6.80 49.43 6.13
N GLY A 121 -6.06 49.08 5.07
CA GLY A 121 -4.86 49.80 4.66
C GLY A 121 -3.55 49.37 5.38
N LYS A 122 -3.61 48.57 6.43
CA LYS A 122 -2.44 48.02 7.13
C LYS A 122 -2.03 46.71 6.45
N LEU A 123 -0.77 46.56 6.03
CA LEU A 123 -0.19 45.33 5.55
C LEU A 123 -0.13 44.29 6.69
N CYS A 124 -0.74 43.12 6.47
CA CYS A 124 -0.74 42.01 7.41
C CYS A 124 0.25 40.94 6.99
N THR A 125 0.15 40.45 5.76
CA THR A 125 1.02 39.36 5.27
C THR A 125 1.28 39.50 3.78
N SER A 126 2.32 38.82 3.26
CA SER A 126 2.68 38.87 1.85
C SER A 126 3.53 37.69 1.41
N PHE A 127 3.58 37.42 0.10
CA PHE A 127 4.54 36.46 -0.47
C PHE A 127 5.02 36.92 -1.86
N PRO A 128 6.27 36.56 -2.24
CA PRO A 128 6.79 36.80 -3.58
C PRO A 128 6.37 35.68 -4.53
N PHE A 129 6.16 36.00 -5.80
CA PHE A 129 5.89 35.05 -6.87
C PHE A 129 6.85 35.32 -8.04
N ASN A 130 7.73 34.37 -8.36
CA ASN A 130 8.70 34.51 -9.43
C ASN A 130 8.03 34.47 -10.81
N ILE A 131 8.45 35.33 -11.73
CA ILE A 131 7.86 35.44 -13.08
C ILE A 131 8.85 35.03 -14.20
N ASN A 132 9.85 34.25 -13.89
CA ASN A 132 10.75 33.65 -14.87
C ASN A 132 10.22 32.32 -15.39
N PHE A 133 9.06 32.34 -16.06
CA PHE A 133 8.43 31.17 -16.65
C PHE A 133 7.56 31.55 -17.83
N LYS A 134 7.26 30.56 -18.69
CA LYS A 134 6.28 30.67 -19.79
C LYS A 134 5.12 29.72 -19.52
N GLY A 135 3.90 30.11 -19.94
CA GLY A 135 2.70 29.31 -19.72
C GLY A 135 2.05 29.57 -18.34
N TRP A 136 1.20 28.67 -17.90
CA TRP A 136 0.50 28.75 -16.62
C TRP A 136 1.34 28.23 -15.45
N ARG A 137 1.26 28.92 -14.30
CA ARG A 137 1.76 28.45 -12.99
C ARG A 137 0.73 28.71 -11.92
N GLY A 138 0.47 27.71 -11.08
CA GLY A 138 -0.41 27.81 -9.92
C GLY A 138 0.38 27.98 -8.63
N ALA A 139 -0.15 28.74 -7.69
CA ALA A 139 0.36 28.88 -6.35
C ALA A 139 -0.71 28.53 -5.31
N TRP A 140 -0.36 27.69 -4.35
CA TRP A 140 -1.16 27.37 -3.16
C TRP A 140 -0.32 27.74 -1.95
N VAL A 141 -0.63 28.86 -1.31
CA VAL A 141 0.20 29.46 -0.27
C VAL A 141 -0.59 29.60 1.02
N CYS A 142 -0.20 28.90 2.08
CA CYS A 142 -0.87 28.98 3.38
C CYS A 142 -0.51 30.28 4.09
N TYR A 143 -1.53 31.00 4.54
CA TYR A 143 -1.37 32.32 5.19
C TYR A 143 -0.44 32.29 6.41
N GLU A 144 -0.66 31.35 7.34
CA GLU A 144 0.06 31.32 8.61
C GLU A 144 1.41 30.62 8.52
N ARG A 145 1.55 29.63 7.61
CA ARG A 145 2.77 28.82 7.50
C ARG A 145 3.78 29.40 6.52
N ASP A 146 3.30 29.88 5.36
CA ASP A 146 4.14 30.13 4.19
C ASP A 146 4.40 31.62 3.91
N MET A 147 3.53 32.53 4.38
CA MET A 147 3.65 33.94 4.07
C MET A 147 4.51 34.69 5.09
N GLU A 148 5.13 35.79 4.64
CA GLU A 148 5.82 36.76 5.49
C GLU A 148 4.79 37.65 6.22
N GLY A 149 4.98 37.90 7.54
CA GLY A 149 4.08 38.71 8.36
C GLY A 149 3.11 37.88 9.16
N THR A 150 2.02 38.50 9.60
CA THR A 150 0.98 37.85 10.43
C THR A 150 -0.39 38.12 9.82
N PRO A 151 -1.08 37.10 9.31
CA PRO A 151 -2.41 37.25 8.77
C PRO A 151 -3.41 37.57 9.89
N GLU A 152 -4.41 38.41 9.59
CA GLU A 152 -5.46 38.82 10.52
C GLU A 152 -6.87 38.57 9.96
N THR A 153 -7.78 38.08 10.78
CA THR A 153 -9.21 38.01 10.41
C THR A 153 -9.74 39.38 10.00
N GLY A 154 -10.50 39.42 8.90
CA GLY A 154 -11.06 40.67 8.35
C GLY A 154 -10.07 41.40 7.42
N MET A 155 -9.05 40.73 6.91
CA MET A 155 -8.28 41.23 5.76
C MET A 155 -9.22 41.45 4.57
N ASN A 156 -9.09 42.63 3.91
CA ASN A 156 -10.09 43.08 2.93
C ASN A 156 -9.50 43.70 1.65
N GLU A 157 -8.21 43.51 1.41
CA GLU A 157 -7.57 43.96 0.17
C GLU A 157 -6.37 43.08 -0.16
N ILE A 158 -6.26 42.67 -1.42
CA ILE A 158 -5.06 42.07 -2.01
C ILE A 158 -4.44 43.10 -2.94
N LYS A 159 -3.13 43.37 -2.78
CA LYS A 159 -2.35 44.14 -3.76
C LYS A 159 -1.32 43.24 -4.42
N VAL A 160 -1.28 43.25 -5.74
CA VAL A 160 -0.21 42.65 -6.54
C VAL A 160 0.73 43.75 -7.00
N VAL A 161 1.95 43.72 -6.50
CA VAL A 161 2.95 44.76 -6.80
C VAL A 161 3.88 44.25 -7.90
N ALA A 162 3.97 45.01 -8.98
CA ALA A 162 4.87 44.73 -10.12
C ALA A 162 6.34 45.02 -9.77
N PRO A 163 7.29 44.29 -10.39
CA PRO A 163 8.70 44.62 -10.31
C PRO A 163 9.03 45.95 -11.01
N ASN A 164 10.26 46.42 -10.87
CA ASN A 164 10.73 47.68 -11.54
C ASN A 164 11.01 47.47 -13.03
N VAL A 165 10.09 46.82 -13.73
CA VAL A 165 10.06 46.64 -15.20
C VAL A 165 8.64 46.64 -15.69
N LYS A 166 8.44 46.89 -16.97
CA LYS A 166 7.13 46.75 -17.64
C LYS A 166 6.85 45.28 -17.98
N GLY A 167 5.58 44.90 -17.98
CA GLY A 167 5.20 43.54 -18.37
C GLY A 167 3.69 43.36 -18.55
N LYS A 168 3.31 42.13 -18.92
CA LYS A 168 1.92 41.72 -19.01
C LYS A 168 1.81 40.30 -18.44
N LEU A 169 0.83 40.08 -17.57
CA LEU A 169 0.46 38.79 -17.00
C LEU A 169 -1.04 38.59 -17.13
N TYR A 170 -1.45 37.33 -17.07
CA TYR A 170 -2.85 36.97 -16.94
C TYR A 170 -3.05 36.26 -15.60
N ILE A 171 -4.10 36.60 -14.88
CA ILE A 171 -4.45 36.04 -13.59
C ILE A 171 -5.80 35.37 -13.73
N ASP A 172 -5.89 34.16 -13.22
CA ASP A 172 -7.13 33.38 -13.29
C ASP A 172 -7.29 32.48 -12.08
N HIS A 173 -8.51 31.99 -11.85
CA HIS A 173 -8.85 31.04 -10.80
C HIS A 173 -8.25 31.45 -9.45
N LEU A 174 -8.56 32.66 -9.01
CA LEU A 174 -8.09 33.23 -7.74
C LEU A 174 -9.09 32.87 -6.64
N ILE A 175 -8.59 32.24 -5.58
CA ILE A 175 -9.37 31.91 -4.38
C ILE A 175 -8.72 32.59 -3.19
N THR A 176 -9.47 33.47 -2.50
CA THR A 176 -8.94 34.31 -1.43
C THR A 176 -8.61 33.52 -0.17
N ALA A 177 -9.40 32.51 0.17
CA ALA A 177 -9.12 31.62 1.29
C ALA A 177 -9.84 30.27 1.11
N ILE A 178 -9.12 29.19 1.25
CA ILE A 178 -9.64 27.82 1.26
C ILE A 178 -8.89 27.01 2.31
N LYS A 179 -9.58 26.14 3.05
CA LYS A 179 -8.93 25.23 4.00
C LYS A 179 -8.31 24.04 3.27
N VAL A 180 -7.04 23.81 3.51
CA VAL A 180 -6.27 22.73 2.89
C VAL A 180 -5.55 21.90 3.94
N ASP A 181 -5.40 20.59 3.68
CA ASP A 181 -4.53 19.72 4.47
C ASP A 181 -3.07 20.20 4.32
N PRO A 182 -2.34 20.48 5.42
CA PRO A 182 -0.98 20.98 5.36
C PRO A 182 -0.02 20.04 4.61
N ARG A 183 -0.35 18.77 4.50
CA ARG A 183 0.42 17.77 3.75
C ARG A 183 0.24 17.87 2.23
N GLN A 184 -0.74 18.62 1.74
CA GLN A 184 -1.10 18.67 0.31
C GLN A 184 -0.56 19.89 -0.44
N GLN A 185 0.10 20.85 0.26
CA GLN A 185 0.74 21.97 -0.43
C GLN A 185 2.11 21.58 -0.93
N THR A 186 2.43 22.03 -2.13
CA THR A 186 3.67 21.69 -2.83
C THR A 186 4.40 22.95 -3.22
N ALA A 187 5.68 23.07 -2.83
CA ALA A 187 6.54 24.14 -3.30
C ALA A 187 6.87 23.94 -4.78
N ASP A 188 6.88 25.04 -5.54
CA ASP A 188 7.37 25.10 -6.92
C ASP A 188 8.39 26.22 -7.11
N LEU A 189 9.02 26.33 -8.28
CA LEU A 189 10.08 27.33 -8.50
C LEU A 189 9.56 28.77 -8.44
N GLN A 190 8.27 29.01 -8.54
CA GLN A 190 7.66 30.32 -8.41
C GLN A 190 7.41 30.68 -6.94
N VAL A 191 7.20 29.67 -6.08
CA VAL A 191 6.97 29.82 -4.63
C VAL A 191 7.78 28.79 -3.83
N PRO A 192 9.14 28.82 -3.90
CA PRO A 192 10.02 27.75 -3.38
C PRO A 192 10.02 27.63 -1.85
N PHE A 193 9.40 28.56 -1.14
CA PHE A 193 9.28 28.60 0.32
C PHE A 193 8.09 27.80 0.84
N VAL A 194 7.12 27.45 -0.01
CA VAL A 194 5.93 26.68 0.39
C VAL A 194 6.34 25.27 0.80
N ASN A 195 5.79 24.79 1.90
CA ASN A 195 6.07 23.45 2.46
C ASN A 195 7.53 23.18 2.86
N LYS A 196 8.37 24.18 3.00
CA LYS A 196 9.80 23.97 3.31
C LYS A 196 10.05 23.16 4.60
N ASP A 197 9.14 23.27 5.56
CA ASP A 197 9.22 22.62 6.88
C ASP A 197 8.32 21.39 7.01
N THR A 198 7.64 21.00 5.93
CA THR A 198 6.73 19.84 5.92
C THR A 198 7.46 18.60 5.40
N ASP A 199 7.48 17.54 6.21
CA ASP A 199 8.04 16.25 5.82
C ASP A 199 6.93 15.31 5.34
N ASN A 200 6.60 15.41 4.07
CA ASN A 200 5.61 14.56 3.42
C ASN A 200 6.20 13.99 2.14
N HIS A 201 6.45 12.69 2.11
CA HIS A 201 7.12 12.01 1.00
C HIS A 201 6.41 12.12 -0.35
N TRP A 202 5.12 12.44 -0.35
CA TRP A 202 4.36 12.65 -1.60
C TRP A 202 4.52 14.04 -2.19
N LEU A 203 4.99 15.01 -1.41
CA LEU A 203 5.03 16.43 -1.75
C LEU A 203 6.43 17.04 -1.68
N ILE A 204 7.47 16.20 -1.66
CA ILE A 204 8.86 16.63 -1.49
C ILE A 204 9.59 16.89 -2.81
N ILE A 205 8.84 17.13 -3.89
CA ILE A 205 9.41 17.32 -5.25
C ILE A 205 10.54 18.35 -5.29
N MET A 206 10.41 19.49 -4.62
CA MET A 206 11.48 20.51 -4.53
C MET A 206 12.72 19.98 -3.84
N ARG A 207 12.53 19.28 -2.70
CA ARG A 207 13.65 18.70 -1.92
C ARG A 207 14.38 17.64 -2.75
N ASN A 208 13.65 16.72 -3.36
CA ASN A 208 14.26 15.66 -4.16
C ASN A 208 15.00 16.23 -5.36
N ASN A 209 14.44 17.23 -6.07
CA ASN A 209 15.12 17.86 -7.20
C ASN A 209 16.38 18.70 -6.80
N GLN A 210 16.58 19.02 -5.52
CA GLN A 210 17.76 19.71 -4.99
C GLN A 210 18.87 18.76 -4.56
N ILE A 211 18.62 17.46 -4.48
CA ILE A 211 19.63 16.47 -4.08
C ILE A 211 20.75 16.44 -5.12
N LYS A 212 21.99 16.56 -4.66
CA LYS A 212 23.17 16.59 -5.52
C LYS A 212 23.79 15.20 -5.65
N PRO A 213 24.23 14.83 -6.85
CA PRO A 213 24.92 13.55 -7.07
C PRO A 213 26.26 13.52 -6.32
N ASP A 214 26.55 12.37 -5.72
CA ASP A 214 27.85 12.07 -5.09
C ASP A 214 28.72 11.13 -5.94
N ILE A 215 28.15 10.57 -7.02
CA ILE A 215 28.88 9.74 -7.99
C ILE A 215 29.46 10.65 -9.06
N ALA A 216 30.77 10.52 -9.31
CA ALA A 216 31.46 11.31 -10.32
C ALA A 216 31.01 10.94 -11.75
N LEU A 217 31.08 11.90 -12.64
CA LEU A 217 30.90 11.65 -14.07
C LEU A 217 32.07 10.81 -14.61
N SER A 218 31.76 9.88 -15.51
CA SER A 218 32.75 9.09 -16.23
C SER A 218 32.36 8.96 -17.71
N PRO A 219 33.31 8.90 -18.64
CA PRO A 219 33.01 8.67 -20.05
C PRO A 219 32.20 7.40 -20.25
N VAL A 220 31.28 7.43 -21.19
CA VAL A 220 30.44 6.25 -21.54
C VAL A 220 31.27 5.28 -22.36
N THR A 221 31.37 4.04 -21.90
CA THR A 221 32.06 2.96 -22.62
C THR A 221 31.16 2.30 -23.67
N ASP A 222 31.76 1.62 -24.65
CA ASP A 222 30.99 0.88 -25.63
C ASP A 222 30.17 -0.28 -25.03
N ASN A 223 30.67 -0.87 -23.95
CA ASN A 223 29.91 -1.89 -23.22
C ASN A 223 28.66 -1.28 -22.57
N GLN A 224 28.81 -0.15 -21.88
CA GLN A 224 27.67 0.57 -21.29
C GLN A 224 26.61 0.96 -22.35
N ARG A 225 27.01 1.39 -23.56
CA ARG A 225 26.05 1.67 -24.63
C ARG A 225 25.22 0.43 -25.00
N LYS A 226 25.86 -0.76 -25.09
CA LYS A 226 25.17 -2.02 -25.35
C LYS A 226 24.20 -2.40 -24.21
N GLU A 227 24.64 -2.23 -22.98
CA GLU A 227 23.82 -2.49 -21.79
C GLU A 227 22.66 -1.51 -21.68
N ILE A 228 22.90 -0.21 -21.92
CA ILE A 228 21.83 0.80 -21.97
C ILE A 228 20.77 0.44 -23.03
N LYS A 229 21.23 0.03 -24.22
CA LYS A 229 20.31 -0.42 -25.28
C LYS A 229 19.50 -1.63 -24.86
N LEU A 230 20.11 -2.60 -24.18
CA LEU A 230 19.41 -3.76 -23.62
C LEU A 230 18.36 -3.34 -22.59
N MET A 231 18.70 -2.40 -21.70
CA MET A 231 17.77 -1.87 -20.71
C MET A 231 16.62 -1.10 -21.36
N GLU A 232 16.88 -0.30 -22.39
CA GLU A 232 15.83 0.40 -23.17
C GLU A 232 14.88 -0.61 -23.84
N ASP A 233 15.39 -1.68 -24.42
CA ASP A 233 14.58 -2.71 -25.06
C ASP A 233 13.72 -3.48 -24.04
N ARG A 234 14.26 -3.79 -22.86
CA ARG A 234 13.52 -4.41 -21.75
C ARG A 234 12.45 -3.47 -21.20
N PHE A 235 12.78 -2.22 -20.93
CA PHE A 235 11.83 -1.22 -20.48
C PHE A 235 10.68 -1.04 -21.49
N ARG A 236 11.04 -0.90 -22.79
CA ARG A 236 10.05 -0.85 -23.88
C ARG A 236 9.14 -2.08 -23.88
N SER A 237 9.69 -3.29 -23.66
CA SER A 237 8.91 -4.54 -23.65
C SER A 237 7.93 -4.65 -22.50
N ILE A 238 8.15 -3.91 -21.40
CA ILE A 238 7.26 -3.82 -20.22
C ILE A 238 6.10 -2.89 -20.51
N ILE A 239 6.40 -1.70 -21.06
CA ILE A 239 5.41 -0.62 -21.22
C ILE A 239 4.66 -0.68 -22.55
N TYR A 240 5.14 -1.45 -23.52
CA TYR A 240 4.60 -1.48 -24.86
C TYR A 240 4.63 -2.90 -25.46
N THR A 241 3.49 -3.30 -26.00
CA THR A 241 3.35 -4.54 -26.76
C THR A 241 2.96 -4.20 -28.19
N PRO A 242 3.79 -4.55 -29.20
CA PRO A 242 3.46 -4.30 -30.61
C PRO A 242 2.12 -4.92 -31.01
N ALA A 243 1.33 -4.17 -31.73
CA ALA A 243 0.03 -4.58 -32.26
C ALA A 243 -0.22 -3.97 -33.64
N LYS A 244 -1.14 -4.52 -34.40
CA LYS A 244 -1.51 -3.93 -35.69
C LYS A 244 -2.31 -2.64 -35.46
N PHE A 245 -1.94 -1.57 -36.17
CA PHE A 245 -2.68 -0.32 -36.20
C PHE A 245 -3.77 -0.36 -37.28
N TYR A 246 -4.97 0.09 -36.96
CA TYR A 246 -6.10 0.06 -37.87
C TYR A 246 -6.65 1.47 -38.12
N PRO A 247 -7.18 1.78 -39.35
CA PRO A 247 -7.76 3.10 -39.67
C PRO A 247 -8.85 3.56 -38.69
N LYS A 248 -9.62 2.63 -38.12
CA LYS A 248 -10.63 2.94 -37.10
C LYS A 248 -10.00 3.56 -35.83
N GLN A 249 -8.84 3.06 -35.40
CA GLN A 249 -8.13 3.62 -34.25
C GLN A 249 -7.68 5.07 -34.51
N MET A 250 -7.21 5.38 -35.75
CA MET A 250 -6.90 6.76 -36.14
C MET A 250 -8.11 7.67 -35.99
N GLN A 251 -9.26 7.23 -36.48
CA GLN A 251 -10.50 8.02 -36.39
C GLN A 251 -10.91 8.27 -34.93
N GLU A 252 -10.83 7.23 -34.08
CA GLU A 252 -11.14 7.33 -32.64
C GLU A 252 -10.20 8.31 -31.93
N LEU A 253 -8.89 8.23 -32.18
CA LEU A 253 -7.90 9.12 -31.58
C LEU A 253 -8.13 10.59 -32.02
N GLN A 254 -8.40 10.81 -33.31
CA GLN A 254 -8.73 12.12 -33.80
C GLN A 254 -10.02 12.70 -33.22
N GLN A 255 -11.05 11.88 -33.05
CA GLN A 255 -12.31 12.29 -32.43
C GLN A 255 -12.09 12.68 -30.96
N GLN A 256 -11.24 11.92 -30.23
CA GLN A 256 -10.92 12.27 -28.86
C GLN A 256 -10.09 13.56 -28.77
N LEU A 257 -9.10 13.73 -29.63
CA LEU A 257 -8.29 14.94 -29.67
C LEU A 257 -9.13 16.19 -29.96
N LYS A 258 -10.10 16.11 -30.87
CA LYS A 258 -11.00 17.22 -31.20
C LYS A 258 -11.72 17.83 -30.01
N LYS A 259 -12.00 17.03 -28.98
CA LYS A 259 -12.68 17.49 -27.76
C LYS A 259 -11.90 18.58 -27.03
N TYR A 260 -10.58 18.51 -27.06
CA TYR A 260 -9.69 19.46 -26.39
C TYR A 260 -9.60 20.82 -27.16
N ASN A 261 -10.13 20.90 -28.38
CA ASN A 261 -10.17 22.10 -29.20
C ASN A 261 -8.80 22.83 -29.30
N ILE A 262 -7.72 22.04 -29.35
CA ILE A 262 -6.35 22.59 -29.39
C ILE A 262 -6.12 23.23 -30.78
N LYS A 263 -5.62 24.47 -30.78
CA LYS A 263 -5.30 25.26 -31.98
C LYS A 263 -3.92 25.86 -31.83
N GLU A 264 -3.15 25.78 -32.88
CA GLU A 264 -1.90 26.51 -33.01
C GLU A 264 -2.06 27.64 -34.02
N LYS A 265 -1.66 28.84 -33.67
CA LYS A 265 -1.63 30.00 -34.57
C LYS A 265 -0.45 30.90 -34.21
N ASN A 266 0.44 31.13 -35.18
CA ASN A 266 1.63 31.99 -35.00
C ASN A 266 2.52 31.59 -33.84
N GLY A 267 2.74 30.25 -33.64
CA GLY A 267 3.55 29.72 -32.55
C GLY A 267 2.90 29.78 -31.16
N ARG A 268 1.62 30.08 -31.10
CA ARG A 268 0.82 30.12 -29.88
C ARG A 268 -0.17 28.97 -29.89
N VAL A 269 -0.17 28.20 -28.82
CA VAL A 269 -1.11 27.09 -28.62
C VAL A 269 -2.21 27.52 -27.66
N THR A 270 -3.45 27.22 -28.02
CA THR A 270 -4.63 27.40 -27.18
C THR A 270 -5.47 26.13 -27.21
N GLY A 271 -6.25 25.90 -26.17
CA GLY A 271 -7.11 24.72 -26.10
C GLY A 271 -8.01 24.79 -24.87
N GLN A 272 -8.83 23.75 -24.66
CA GLN A 272 -9.66 23.67 -23.49
C GLN A 272 -8.78 23.55 -22.23
N PRO A 273 -9.14 24.19 -21.12
CA PRO A 273 -8.41 24.08 -19.85
C PRO A 273 -8.28 22.62 -19.39
N ILE A 274 -7.16 22.33 -18.76
CA ILE A 274 -6.91 21.04 -18.10
C ILE A 274 -6.96 21.24 -16.60
N TRP A 275 -7.62 20.35 -15.88
CA TRP A 275 -7.72 20.35 -14.43
C TRP A 275 -7.29 18.99 -13.84
N PHE A 276 -7.14 18.91 -12.54
CA PHE A 276 -6.71 17.70 -11.84
C PHE A 276 -7.74 17.29 -10.78
N VAL A 277 -8.10 16.00 -10.76
CA VAL A 277 -9.17 15.47 -9.89
C VAL A 277 -9.02 15.85 -8.42
N ARG A 278 -7.80 15.90 -7.88
CA ARG A 278 -7.57 16.28 -6.48
C ARG A 278 -7.91 17.73 -6.16
N HIS A 279 -7.83 18.62 -7.14
CA HIS A 279 -8.32 20.01 -6.99
C HIS A 279 -9.83 20.02 -6.77
N ALA A 280 -10.58 19.24 -7.56
CA ALA A 280 -12.02 19.12 -7.40
C ALA A 280 -12.39 18.56 -6.01
N GLU A 281 -11.70 17.53 -5.55
CA GLU A 281 -11.90 16.96 -4.23
C GLU A 281 -11.62 17.96 -3.09
N ALA A 282 -10.59 18.80 -3.23
CA ALA A 282 -10.28 19.85 -2.26
C ALA A 282 -11.37 20.91 -2.23
N TYR A 283 -11.84 21.36 -3.40
CA TYR A 283 -12.92 22.35 -3.51
C TYR A 283 -14.24 21.82 -2.96
N GLU A 284 -14.61 20.59 -3.27
CA GLU A 284 -15.81 19.93 -2.76
C GLU A 284 -15.86 19.91 -1.23
N ARG A 285 -14.75 19.59 -0.58
CA ARG A 285 -14.69 19.54 0.87
C ARG A 285 -14.72 20.91 1.56
N MET A 286 -14.21 21.94 0.90
CA MET A 286 -13.90 23.22 1.52
C MET A 286 -14.82 24.37 1.10
N ILE A 287 -15.58 24.21 0.02
CA ILE A 287 -16.47 25.26 -0.51
C ILE A 287 -17.92 24.79 -0.35
N PRO A 288 -18.73 25.50 0.47
CA PRO A 288 -20.14 25.18 0.59
C PRO A 288 -20.86 25.23 -0.77
N ASN A 289 -21.74 24.26 -1.01
CA ASN A 289 -22.51 24.15 -2.25
C ASN A 289 -21.66 24.06 -3.54
N TRP A 290 -20.45 23.47 -3.43
CA TRP A 290 -19.60 23.25 -4.60
C TRP A 290 -20.32 22.44 -5.67
N ASP A 291 -20.38 22.97 -6.89
CA ASP A 291 -20.90 22.26 -8.05
C ASP A 291 -19.82 21.31 -8.62
N LYS A 292 -19.97 20.02 -8.36
CA LYS A 292 -19.04 18.99 -8.82
C LYS A 292 -18.82 18.96 -10.34
N GLU A 293 -19.83 19.39 -11.11
CA GLU A 293 -19.79 19.35 -12.57
C GLU A 293 -19.11 20.57 -13.19
N ILE A 294 -18.77 21.58 -12.38
CA ILE A 294 -18.26 22.84 -12.92
C ILE A 294 -16.94 22.64 -13.69
N LEU A 295 -16.01 21.84 -13.14
CA LEU A 295 -14.74 21.57 -13.81
C LEU A 295 -14.91 20.75 -15.07
N THR A 296 -15.84 19.80 -15.11
CA THR A 296 -16.14 19.00 -16.30
C THR A 296 -16.81 19.81 -17.41
N ARG A 297 -17.53 20.88 -17.05
CA ARG A 297 -18.10 21.83 -18.03
C ARG A 297 -17.06 22.81 -18.59
N THR A 298 -16.03 23.13 -17.82
CA THR A 298 -15.05 24.18 -18.14
C THR A 298 -13.71 23.65 -18.66
N GLY A 299 -13.46 22.33 -18.57
CA GLY A 299 -12.19 21.74 -18.99
C GLY A 299 -12.20 20.23 -18.94
N PHE A 300 -11.01 19.64 -19.04
CA PHE A 300 -10.80 18.20 -19.07
C PHE A 300 -9.82 17.74 -18.01
N GLU A 301 -10.01 16.52 -17.52
CA GLU A 301 -9.17 15.90 -16.49
C GLU A 301 -7.80 15.49 -17.07
N MET A 302 -6.73 15.75 -16.31
CA MET A 302 -5.33 15.57 -16.69
C MET A 302 -4.95 14.11 -16.94
N ASN A 303 -5.45 13.17 -16.13
CA ASN A 303 -5.12 11.75 -16.32
C ASN A 303 -5.69 11.22 -17.63
N ASP A 304 -6.89 11.65 -18.03
CA ASP A 304 -7.49 11.27 -19.32
C ASP A 304 -6.73 11.91 -20.49
N TYR A 305 -6.20 13.10 -20.29
CA TYR A 305 -5.34 13.77 -21.27
C TYR A 305 -4.06 12.95 -21.53
N PHE A 306 -3.35 12.55 -20.47
CA PHE A 306 -2.13 11.75 -20.62
C PHE A 306 -2.41 10.34 -21.14
N ARG A 307 -3.54 9.72 -20.79
CA ARG A 307 -3.95 8.44 -21.40
C ARG A 307 -4.17 8.57 -22.90
N LEU A 308 -4.72 9.69 -23.36
CA LEU A 308 -4.83 9.92 -24.82
C LEU A 308 -3.47 10.11 -25.47
N MET A 309 -2.54 10.86 -24.85
CA MET A 309 -1.16 10.99 -25.32
C MET A 309 -0.46 9.64 -25.42
N GLU A 310 -0.59 8.78 -24.39
CA GLU A 310 -0.04 7.42 -24.39
C GLU A 310 -0.63 6.58 -25.53
N ARG A 311 -1.94 6.61 -25.76
CA ARG A 311 -2.59 5.89 -26.85
C ARG A 311 -2.14 6.39 -28.22
N ILE A 312 -1.91 7.69 -28.40
CA ILE A 312 -1.34 8.26 -29.62
C ILE A 312 0.10 7.77 -29.82
N ALA A 313 0.92 7.76 -28.76
CA ALA A 313 2.30 7.27 -28.80
C ALA A 313 2.36 5.76 -29.13
N ILE A 314 1.48 4.95 -28.55
CA ILE A 314 1.33 3.53 -28.90
C ILE A 314 0.89 3.38 -30.36
N GLY A 315 -0.07 4.19 -30.82
CA GLY A 315 -0.50 4.22 -32.22
C GLY A 315 0.64 4.53 -33.18
N TYR A 316 1.46 5.54 -32.87
CA TYR A 316 2.65 5.94 -33.64
C TYR A 316 3.64 4.77 -33.78
N ASN A 317 3.92 4.04 -32.69
CA ASN A 317 4.82 2.89 -32.69
C ASN A 317 4.23 1.64 -33.37
N ASN A 318 2.91 1.57 -33.54
CA ASN A 318 2.22 0.47 -34.24
C ASN A 318 1.93 0.77 -35.72
N ALA A 319 1.94 2.04 -36.13
CA ALA A 319 1.66 2.45 -37.50
C ALA A 319 2.81 2.02 -38.42
N THR A 320 2.47 1.52 -39.63
CA THR A 320 3.44 1.12 -40.66
C THR A 320 3.43 2.11 -41.85
N GLU A 321 2.33 2.80 -42.02
CA GLU A 321 2.18 3.81 -43.11
C GLU A 321 2.74 5.16 -42.65
N VAL A 322 3.65 5.74 -43.45
CA VAL A 322 4.32 7.01 -43.16
C VAL A 322 3.29 8.13 -42.88
N ALA A 323 2.21 8.18 -43.67
CA ALA A 323 1.16 9.19 -43.52
C ALA A 323 0.45 9.09 -42.15
N ASP A 324 0.24 7.88 -41.62
CA ASP A 324 -0.35 7.66 -40.30
C ASP A 324 0.64 8.03 -39.19
N MET A 325 1.92 7.68 -39.33
CA MET A 325 2.99 8.05 -38.42
C MET A 325 3.10 9.57 -38.29
N GLU A 326 3.20 10.32 -39.38
CA GLU A 326 3.30 11.78 -39.40
C GLU A 326 2.07 12.45 -38.77
N LYS A 327 0.90 11.89 -39.01
CA LYS A 327 -0.33 12.39 -38.41
C LYS A 327 -0.38 12.17 -36.89
N LEU A 328 -0.03 10.99 -36.42
CA LEU A 328 0.04 10.68 -34.99
C LEU A 328 1.11 11.50 -34.30
N LYS A 329 2.27 11.70 -34.93
CA LYS A 329 3.34 12.59 -34.46
C LYS A 329 2.82 14.03 -34.31
N SER A 330 2.15 14.56 -35.33
CA SER A 330 1.57 15.91 -35.27
C SER A 330 0.53 16.06 -34.16
N MET A 331 -0.33 15.04 -33.97
CA MET A 331 -1.31 15.02 -32.91
C MET A 331 -0.65 15.03 -31.53
N PHE A 332 0.40 14.21 -31.35
CA PHE A 332 1.17 14.15 -30.10
C PHE A 332 1.85 15.49 -29.80
N MET A 333 2.53 16.11 -30.79
CA MET A 333 3.23 17.37 -30.58
C MET A 333 2.28 18.52 -30.25
N LEU A 334 1.10 18.54 -30.86
CA LEU A 334 0.06 19.53 -30.54
C LEU A 334 -0.42 19.38 -29.07
N MET A 335 -0.62 18.15 -28.59
CA MET A 335 -0.96 17.90 -27.20
C MET A 335 0.22 18.23 -26.27
N TYR A 336 1.44 17.90 -26.64
CA TYR A 336 2.63 18.23 -25.88
C TYR A 336 2.76 19.74 -25.64
N ASP A 337 2.62 20.54 -26.71
CA ASP A 337 2.70 21.99 -26.59
C ASP A 337 1.56 22.58 -25.75
N HIS A 338 0.36 22.04 -25.89
CA HIS A 338 -0.79 22.49 -25.10
C HIS A 338 -0.61 22.17 -23.60
N ILE A 339 -0.20 20.96 -23.25
CA ILE A 339 -0.06 20.59 -21.82
C ILE A 339 1.10 21.32 -21.15
N THR A 340 2.17 21.62 -21.91
CA THR A 340 3.27 22.46 -21.45
C THR A 340 2.80 23.90 -21.19
N ASP A 341 2.01 24.48 -22.10
CA ASP A 341 1.38 25.81 -21.94
C ASP A 341 0.43 25.83 -20.73
N GLN A 342 -0.30 24.72 -20.50
CA GLN A 342 -1.13 24.54 -19.30
C GLN A 342 -0.33 24.43 -17.99
N GLY A 343 0.99 24.35 -18.04
CA GLY A 343 1.89 24.39 -16.89
C GLY A 343 2.46 23.04 -16.45
N VAL A 344 2.28 21.95 -17.21
CA VAL A 344 2.97 20.68 -16.91
C VAL A 344 4.37 20.74 -17.52
N THR A 345 5.32 21.24 -16.76
CA THR A 345 6.69 21.47 -17.19
C THR A 345 7.63 21.54 -15.98
N TYR A 346 8.93 21.55 -16.22
CA TYR A 346 9.94 21.67 -15.19
C TYR A 346 9.68 22.84 -14.24
N GLY A 347 9.82 22.60 -12.95
CA GLY A 347 9.69 23.59 -11.89
C GLY A 347 8.25 23.92 -11.46
N SER A 348 7.23 23.34 -12.10
CA SER A 348 5.84 23.54 -11.75
C SER A 348 5.27 22.38 -10.96
N CYS A 349 4.67 22.66 -9.80
CA CYS A 349 3.85 21.69 -9.05
C CYS A 349 2.41 21.61 -9.55
N TRP A 350 2.10 22.40 -10.56
CA TRP A 350 0.81 22.45 -11.19
C TRP A 350 -0.34 22.67 -10.20
N GLY A 351 -0.12 23.54 -9.21
CA GLY A 351 -1.11 23.87 -8.19
C GLY A 351 -1.50 22.70 -7.30
N ASN A 352 -0.53 21.93 -6.78
CA ASN A 352 -0.76 20.81 -5.87
C ASN A 352 -1.22 19.50 -6.54
N ILE A 353 -0.36 18.86 -7.30
CA ILE A 353 -0.55 17.47 -7.71
C ILE A 353 -0.09 16.55 -6.57
N HIS A 354 -1.00 15.72 -6.11
CA HIS A 354 -0.72 14.68 -5.14
C HIS A 354 -0.44 13.34 -5.85
N HIS A 355 0.49 12.53 -5.35
CA HIS A 355 0.87 11.25 -5.95
C HIS A 355 1.31 11.34 -7.43
N TYR A 356 2.40 12.06 -7.67
CA TYR A 356 2.97 12.24 -9.03
C TYR A 356 3.18 10.91 -9.77
N GLY A 357 3.63 9.87 -9.08
CA GLY A 357 3.86 8.56 -9.68
C GLY A 357 2.62 7.91 -10.27
N TYR A 358 1.45 8.11 -9.67
CA TYR A 358 0.18 7.65 -10.24
C TYR A 358 -0.33 8.58 -11.33
N SER A 359 -0.31 9.88 -11.07
CA SER A 359 -0.92 10.88 -11.94
C SER A 359 -0.16 11.07 -13.24
N MET A 360 1.17 10.91 -13.24
CA MET A 360 2.04 11.17 -14.38
C MET A 360 2.47 9.90 -15.13
N ARG A 361 2.03 8.72 -14.74
CA ARG A 361 2.49 7.43 -15.31
C ARG A 361 2.32 7.36 -16.82
N SER A 362 1.16 7.74 -17.35
CA SER A 362 0.90 7.76 -18.80
C SER A 362 1.76 8.77 -19.54
N MET A 363 2.13 9.90 -18.89
CA MET A 363 3.06 10.87 -19.46
C MET A 363 4.46 10.26 -19.63
N TYR A 364 4.98 9.58 -18.59
CA TYR A 364 6.31 8.94 -18.66
C TYR A 364 6.40 7.93 -19.80
N ILE A 365 5.37 7.10 -19.94
CA ILE A 365 5.28 6.10 -21.02
C ILE A 365 5.21 6.78 -22.39
N ALA A 366 4.34 7.78 -22.53
CA ALA A 366 4.13 8.48 -23.80
C ALA A 366 5.39 9.20 -24.26
N TYR A 367 6.07 9.93 -23.36
CA TYR A 367 7.30 10.66 -23.73
C TYR A 367 8.43 9.71 -24.11
N PHE A 368 8.61 8.61 -23.37
CA PHE A 368 9.62 7.59 -23.74
C PHE A 368 9.34 6.96 -25.11
N LEU A 369 8.09 6.60 -25.41
CA LEU A 369 7.71 6.02 -26.70
C LEU A 369 7.87 6.99 -27.87
N MET A 370 7.85 8.29 -27.59
CA MET A 370 7.99 9.37 -28.61
C MET A 370 9.37 10.02 -28.60
N LYS A 371 10.39 9.41 -27.95
CA LYS A 371 11.76 9.95 -27.82
C LYS A 371 12.31 10.50 -29.14
N ASP A 372 12.30 9.70 -30.19
CA ASP A 372 12.85 10.09 -31.49
C ASP A 372 12.07 11.24 -32.12
N ALA A 373 10.76 11.22 -32.01
CA ALA A 373 9.91 12.29 -32.53
C ALA A 373 10.08 13.61 -31.75
N LEU A 374 10.26 13.54 -30.42
CA LEU A 374 10.60 14.70 -29.58
C LEU A 374 11.98 15.27 -29.94
N LYS A 375 12.96 14.40 -30.19
CA LYS A 375 14.30 14.80 -30.61
C LYS A 375 14.28 15.50 -31.98
N GLU A 376 13.58 14.94 -32.94
CA GLU A 376 13.41 15.52 -34.27
C GLU A 376 12.70 16.89 -34.22
N ALA A 377 11.72 17.05 -33.32
CA ALA A 377 11.02 18.31 -33.08
C ALA A 377 11.82 19.34 -32.25
N GLY A 378 13.04 19.01 -31.80
CA GLY A 378 13.85 19.85 -30.91
C GLY A 378 13.28 20.04 -29.51
N LYS A 379 12.40 19.12 -29.02
CA LYS A 379 11.68 19.20 -27.76
C LYS A 379 12.20 18.18 -26.72
N LEU A 380 13.16 17.34 -27.07
CA LEU A 380 13.63 16.26 -26.20
C LEU A 380 14.17 16.80 -24.85
N GLN A 381 14.99 17.84 -24.87
CA GLN A 381 15.58 18.40 -23.65
C GLN A 381 14.52 18.96 -22.69
N GLU A 382 13.48 19.62 -23.21
CA GLU A 382 12.37 20.11 -22.37
C GLU A 382 11.56 18.95 -21.78
N ALA A 383 11.31 17.89 -22.57
CA ALA A 383 10.65 16.68 -22.11
C ALA A 383 11.47 15.94 -21.05
N GLU A 384 12.81 15.84 -21.22
CA GLU A 384 13.72 15.27 -20.22
C GLU A 384 13.65 16.03 -18.89
N GLN A 385 13.72 17.35 -18.91
CA GLN A 385 13.62 18.18 -17.71
C GLN A 385 12.26 18.01 -17.02
N THR A 386 11.17 17.98 -17.80
CA THR A 386 9.83 17.75 -17.28
C THR A 386 9.71 16.38 -16.61
N MET A 387 10.24 15.32 -17.24
CA MET A 387 10.24 13.99 -16.68
C MET A 387 11.10 13.89 -15.41
N ILE A 388 12.30 14.49 -15.40
CA ILE A 388 13.18 14.56 -14.22
C ILE A 388 12.44 15.21 -13.05
N TRP A 389 11.72 16.29 -13.30
CA TRP A 389 10.99 17.04 -12.28
C TRP A 389 9.89 16.18 -11.64
N TYR A 390 8.94 15.69 -12.46
CA TYR A 390 7.77 14.97 -11.94
C TYR A 390 8.07 13.55 -11.46
N SER A 391 9.06 12.86 -12.04
CA SER A 391 9.51 11.55 -11.54
C SER A 391 10.29 11.65 -10.24
N GLN A 392 10.78 12.85 -9.90
CA GLN A 392 11.66 13.09 -8.75
C GLN A 392 12.94 12.23 -8.80
N VAL A 393 13.43 11.93 -10.00
CA VAL A 393 14.53 10.97 -10.22
C VAL A 393 15.81 11.33 -9.46
N ASN A 394 16.01 12.60 -9.05
CA ASN A 394 17.14 13.00 -8.21
C ASN A 394 17.08 12.38 -6.79
N GLU A 395 15.97 11.81 -6.37
CA GLU A 395 15.91 11.00 -5.15
C GLU A 395 16.91 9.83 -5.19
N LEU A 396 17.20 9.29 -6.38
CA LEU A 396 18.19 8.24 -6.58
C LEU A 396 19.62 8.64 -6.14
N TYR A 397 19.91 9.94 -6.04
CA TYR A 397 21.19 10.44 -5.53
C TYR A 397 21.34 10.33 -4.00
N GLN A 398 20.28 10.06 -3.27
CA GLN A 398 20.35 9.84 -1.81
C GLN A 398 21.30 8.68 -1.49
N LYS A 399 22.11 8.87 -0.45
CA LYS A 399 22.91 7.77 0.10
C LYS A 399 22.03 6.86 0.94
N PRO A 400 22.23 5.56 0.85
CA PRO A 400 21.55 4.61 1.73
C PRO A 400 21.99 4.79 3.19
N THR A 401 21.27 5.58 3.97
CA THR A 401 21.60 5.89 5.37
C THR A 401 20.54 5.44 6.36
N THR A 402 19.41 4.98 5.86
CA THR A 402 18.24 4.58 6.65
C THR A 402 17.84 3.12 6.40
N THR A 403 16.61 2.79 6.73
CA THR A 403 16.13 1.42 6.83
C THR A 403 15.91 0.74 5.49
N GLY A 404 15.47 1.46 4.45
CA GLY A 404 15.13 0.88 3.15
C GLY A 404 14.29 1.84 2.30
N ILE A 405 13.41 1.29 1.47
CA ILE A 405 12.51 2.03 0.58
C ILE A 405 11.09 1.55 0.81
N ASP A 406 10.15 2.49 0.89
CA ASP A 406 8.73 2.19 1.04
C ASP A 406 8.16 1.47 -0.19
N MET A 407 7.20 0.59 0.05
CA MET A 407 6.54 -0.21 -1.00
C MET A 407 5.84 0.65 -2.05
N ASP A 408 5.25 1.75 -1.63
CA ASP A 408 4.53 2.65 -2.55
C ASP A 408 5.49 3.43 -3.45
N THR A 409 6.70 3.71 -2.97
CA THR A 409 7.77 4.28 -3.79
C THR A 409 8.16 3.34 -4.93
N PHE A 410 8.33 2.04 -4.66
CA PHE A 410 8.54 1.06 -5.74
C PHE A 410 7.40 1.06 -6.75
N ASN A 411 6.15 1.11 -6.29
CA ASN A 411 4.98 1.14 -7.17
C ASN A 411 4.90 2.42 -8.02
N THR A 412 5.18 3.55 -7.43
CA THR A 412 4.91 4.86 -8.04
C THR A 412 6.10 5.46 -8.77
N ALA A 413 7.32 5.30 -8.24
CA ALA A 413 8.51 5.96 -8.78
C ALA A 413 9.20 5.17 -9.90
N SER A 414 9.14 3.83 -9.89
CA SER A 414 9.97 2.97 -10.76
C SER A 414 9.84 3.30 -12.25
N ILE A 415 8.62 3.38 -12.78
CA ILE A 415 8.36 3.69 -14.21
C ILE A 415 8.83 5.10 -14.55
N GLY A 416 8.55 6.07 -13.68
CA GLY A 416 8.95 7.46 -13.87
C GLY A 416 10.45 7.65 -13.85
N CYS A 417 11.14 7.09 -12.85
CA CYS A 417 12.60 7.18 -12.72
C CYS A 417 13.31 6.49 -13.89
N MET A 418 12.98 5.24 -14.18
CA MET A 418 13.59 4.51 -15.28
C MET A 418 13.29 5.15 -16.63
N GLY A 419 12.04 5.54 -16.88
CA GLY A 419 11.64 6.25 -18.10
C GLY A 419 12.39 7.56 -18.29
N SER A 420 12.60 8.35 -17.22
CA SER A 420 13.36 9.60 -17.25
C SER A 420 14.82 9.36 -17.59
N ILE A 421 15.46 8.35 -16.99
CA ILE A 421 16.86 8.03 -17.27
C ILE A 421 17.03 7.53 -18.71
N LEU A 422 16.17 6.62 -19.15
CA LEU A 422 16.28 6.01 -20.48
C LEU A 422 15.83 6.95 -21.60
N LEU A 423 15.06 8.01 -21.31
CA LEU A 423 14.72 9.06 -22.26
C LEU A 423 15.96 9.85 -22.68
N MET A 424 16.92 10.07 -21.81
CA MET A 424 18.13 10.82 -22.10
C MET A 424 18.94 10.21 -23.25
N ASP A 425 19.67 11.07 -24.00
CA ASP A 425 20.74 10.59 -24.87
C ASP A 425 21.87 9.97 -24.06
N ASP A 426 22.62 9.03 -24.66
CA ASP A 426 23.74 8.38 -24.00
C ASP A 426 24.83 9.40 -23.63
N SER A 427 25.02 9.57 -22.33
CA SER A 427 25.89 10.60 -21.77
C SER A 427 26.49 10.14 -20.43
N PRO A 428 27.58 10.75 -19.98
CA PRO A 428 28.11 10.55 -18.63
C PRO A 428 27.06 10.77 -17.53
N GLU A 429 26.14 11.68 -17.75
CA GLU A 429 25.04 11.97 -16.83
C GLU A 429 24.06 10.78 -16.73
N LYS A 430 23.67 10.22 -17.87
CA LYS A 430 22.80 9.02 -17.91
C LYS A 430 23.44 7.85 -17.16
N VAL A 431 24.75 7.61 -17.36
CA VAL A 431 25.49 6.55 -16.63
C VAL A 431 25.51 6.83 -15.12
N ARG A 432 25.67 8.09 -14.72
CA ARG A 432 25.62 8.49 -13.30
C ARG A 432 24.24 8.20 -12.69
N TYR A 433 23.16 8.53 -13.39
CA TYR A 433 21.81 8.18 -12.95
C TYR A 433 21.62 6.66 -12.85
N LEU A 434 22.09 5.87 -13.82
CA LEU A 434 21.99 4.42 -13.81
C LEU A 434 22.74 3.81 -12.61
N ARG A 435 23.94 4.29 -12.30
CA ARG A 435 24.71 3.86 -11.11
C ARG A 435 23.98 4.23 -9.81
N SER A 436 23.39 5.42 -9.75
CA SER A 436 22.61 5.85 -8.60
C SER A 436 21.34 5.03 -8.45
N CYS A 437 20.67 4.73 -9.57
CA CYS A 437 19.51 3.86 -9.61
C CYS A 437 19.83 2.42 -9.16
N SER A 438 20.94 1.86 -9.64
CA SER A 438 21.44 0.54 -9.21
C SER A 438 21.66 0.51 -7.68
N ARG A 439 22.36 1.51 -7.13
CA ARG A 439 22.60 1.64 -5.69
C ARG A 439 21.28 1.76 -4.90
N TRP A 440 20.36 2.58 -5.36
CA TRP A 440 19.06 2.79 -4.74
C TRP A 440 18.20 1.51 -4.78
N LEU A 441 18.13 0.86 -5.94
CA LEU A 441 17.38 -0.38 -6.12
C LEU A 441 17.96 -1.52 -5.27
N ASP A 442 19.28 -1.66 -5.24
CA ASP A 442 19.98 -2.66 -4.44
C ASP A 442 19.66 -2.47 -2.95
N TRP A 443 19.83 -1.25 -2.45
CA TRP A 443 19.53 -0.94 -1.07
C TRP A 443 18.06 -1.15 -0.70
N GLY A 444 17.12 -0.68 -1.52
CA GLY A 444 15.68 -0.82 -1.26
C GLY A 444 15.16 -2.26 -1.41
N SER A 445 15.90 -3.11 -2.12
CA SER A 445 15.55 -4.52 -2.30
C SER A 445 16.18 -5.45 -1.26
N ARG A 446 17.04 -4.95 -0.35
CA ARG A 446 17.57 -5.73 0.78
C ARG A 446 16.55 -5.82 1.92
N PRO A 447 16.76 -6.73 2.90
CA PRO A 447 15.93 -6.73 4.11
C PRO A 447 16.01 -5.38 4.85
N ALA A 448 14.88 -4.71 4.99
CA ALA A 448 14.78 -3.41 5.63
C ALA A 448 14.79 -3.52 7.16
N VAL A 449 15.43 -2.56 7.81
CA VAL A 449 15.46 -2.45 9.27
C VAL A 449 14.17 -1.77 9.75
N GLY A 450 13.68 -2.15 10.93
CA GLY A 450 12.48 -1.57 11.52
C GLY A 450 11.19 -1.93 10.77
N LEU A 451 10.17 -1.08 10.87
CA LEU A 451 8.82 -1.39 10.38
C LEU A 451 8.38 -0.54 9.17
N ARG A 452 9.14 0.47 8.73
CA ARG A 452 8.65 1.35 7.65
C ARG A 452 8.70 0.72 6.27
N ASP A 453 9.82 0.10 5.92
CA ASP A 453 10.20 -0.13 4.52
C ASP A 453 9.87 -1.54 4.01
N ALA A 454 9.96 -1.73 2.70
CA ALA A 454 9.22 -2.70 1.94
C ALA A 454 9.44 -4.18 2.28
N PHE A 455 10.69 -4.66 2.39
CA PHE A 455 10.96 -6.10 2.46
C PHE A 455 11.58 -6.50 3.78
N LYS A 456 11.11 -7.61 4.39
CA LYS A 456 11.64 -8.12 5.65
C LYS A 456 12.39 -9.44 5.47
N VAL A 457 13.24 -9.73 6.45
CA VAL A 457 14.13 -10.89 6.42
C VAL A 457 13.38 -12.23 6.38
N ASP A 458 12.14 -12.27 6.88
CA ASP A 458 11.27 -13.45 6.90
C ASP A 458 10.45 -13.64 5.61
N GLY A 459 10.52 -12.70 4.67
CA GLY A 459 9.74 -12.68 3.44
C GLY A 459 8.43 -11.91 3.53
N SER A 460 8.19 -11.19 4.62
CA SER A 460 7.06 -10.25 4.71
C SER A 460 7.26 -9.04 3.83
N ALA A 461 6.16 -8.52 3.25
CA ALA A 461 6.14 -7.35 2.39
C ALA A 461 5.31 -6.25 3.03
N TYR A 462 5.97 -5.14 3.36
CA TYR A 462 5.46 -4.10 4.25
C TYR A 462 4.92 -2.87 3.52
N HIS A 463 3.81 -2.36 4.05
CA HIS A 463 3.32 -1.01 3.85
C HIS A 463 2.55 -0.60 5.11
N HIS A 464 2.48 0.70 5.44
CA HIS A 464 1.88 1.20 6.68
C HIS A 464 2.40 0.46 7.93
N CYS A 465 3.71 0.18 7.95
CA CYS A 465 4.40 -0.44 9.09
C CYS A 465 3.90 -1.83 9.51
N ASN A 466 3.35 -2.60 8.57
CA ASN A 466 2.96 -3.99 8.76
C ASN A 466 3.02 -4.76 7.44
N ASN A 467 2.92 -6.08 7.51
CA ASN A 467 2.79 -6.91 6.31
C ASN A 467 1.48 -6.57 5.58
N TYR A 468 1.61 -6.15 4.31
CA TYR A 468 0.48 -5.62 3.56
C TYR A 468 0.44 -6.15 2.12
N PRO A 469 0.04 -7.41 1.90
CA PRO A 469 0.07 -8.06 0.58
C PRO A 469 -0.68 -7.30 -0.51
N ALA A 470 -1.80 -6.64 -0.19
CA ALA A 470 -2.59 -5.90 -1.16
C ALA A 470 -1.84 -4.71 -1.78
N TYR A 471 -1.01 -4.02 -1.00
CA TYR A 471 -0.10 -2.98 -1.51
C TYR A 471 1.17 -3.57 -2.13
N ALA A 472 1.65 -4.69 -1.61
CA ALA A 472 2.86 -5.35 -2.09
C ALA A 472 2.78 -5.72 -3.57
N ILE A 473 1.61 -5.99 -4.13
CA ILE A 473 1.42 -6.24 -5.56
C ILE A 473 1.96 -5.07 -6.39
N GLY A 474 1.60 -3.84 -6.03
CA GLY A 474 2.07 -2.65 -6.74
C GLY A 474 3.59 -2.45 -6.63
N GLY A 475 4.13 -2.52 -5.41
CA GLY A 475 5.56 -2.37 -5.16
C GLY A 475 6.41 -3.47 -5.80
N LEU A 476 5.97 -4.71 -5.71
CA LEU A 476 6.63 -5.83 -6.38
C LEU A 476 6.60 -5.71 -7.91
N ASN A 477 5.55 -5.10 -8.48
CA ASN A 477 5.55 -4.79 -9.91
C ASN A 477 6.73 -3.89 -10.27
N GLY A 478 6.94 -2.79 -9.52
CA GLY A 478 8.08 -1.90 -9.70
C GLY A 478 9.42 -2.61 -9.45
N ALA A 479 9.59 -3.25 -8.30
CA ALA A 479 10.85 -3.89 -7.91
C ALA A 479 11.27 -5.00 -8.90
N THR A 480 10.35 -5.91 -9.28
CA THR A 480 10.68 -7.03 -10.18
C THR A 480 10.98 -6.56 -11.59
N GLN A 481 10.26 -5.54 -12.10
CA GLN A 481 10.54 -4.93 -13.39
C GLN A 481 11.91 -4.26 -13.41
N MET A 482 12.23 -3.50 -12.37
CA MET A 482 13.52 -2.81 -12.25
C MET A 482 14.68 -3.81 -12.18
N ILE A 483 14.56 -4.85 -11.34
CA ILE A 483 15.56 -5.93 -11.26
C ILE A 483 15.74 -6.60 -12.62
N TYR A 484 14.66 -6.91 -13.34
CA TYR A 484 14.73 -7.48 -14.69
C TYR A 484 15.41 -6.54 -15.69
N ILE A 485 15.10 -5.26 -15.66
CA ILE A 485 15.70 -4.27 -16.59
C ILE A 485 17.22 -4.24 -16.43
N VAL A 486 17.72 -4.19 -15.20
CA VAL A 486 19.15 -4.03 -14.90
C VAL A 486 19.94 -5.36 -14.86
N SER A 487 19.26 -6.52 -14.83
CA SER A 487 19.92 -7.83 -14.69
C SER A 487 20.91 -8.12 -15.81
N GLY A 488 22.04 -8.77 -15.51
CA GLY A 488 23.09 -9.10 -16.47
C GLY A 488 23.84 -7.90 -17.05
N THR A 489 23.74 -6.71 -16.39
CA THR A 489 24.50 -5.51 -16.74
C THR A 489 25.38 -5.08 -15.57
N GLU A 490 26.28 -4.11 -15.76
CA GLU A 490 27.05 -3.53 -14.64
C GLU A 490 26.17 -2.85 -13.59
N PHE A 491 24.90 -2.56 -13.92
CA PHE A 491 23.91 -1.92 -13.06
C PHE A 491 23.05 -2.91 -12.27
N ALA A 492 23.32 -4.20 -12.36
CA ALA A 492 22.57 -5.25 -11.65
C ALA A 492 22.66 -5.07 -10.13
N VAL A 493 21.58 -5.46 -9.44
CA VAL A 493 21.56 -5.50 -7.97
C VAL A 493 22.38 -6.66 -7.41
N SER A 494 22.75 -6.60 -6.12
CA SER A 494 23.47 -7.69 -5.45
C SER A 494 22.63 -8.95 -5.32
N GLU A 495 23.31 -10.09 -5.10
CA GLU A 495 22.69 -11.37 -4.79
C GLU A 495 21.71 -11.27 -3.61
N LEU A 496 22.08 -10.55 -2.54
CA LEU A 496 21.24 -10.36 -1.36
C LEU A 496 19.93 -9.65 -1.72
N ALA A 497 19.99 -8.56 -2.48
CA ALA A 497 18.82 -7.80 -2.89
C ALA A 497 17.89 -8.63 -3.79
N HIS A 498 18.44 -9.30 -4.79
CA HIS A 498 17.70 -10.19 -5.69
C HIS A 498 17.04 -11.35 -4.92
N GLN A 499 17.81 -12.02 -4.05
CA GLN A 499 17.30 -13.13 -3.23
C GLN A 499 16.20 -12.69 -2.26
N THR A 500 16.29 -11.49 -1.70
CA THR A 500 15.25 -10.94 -0.82
C THR A 500 13.92 -10.80 -1.54
N VAL A 501 13.89 -10.19 -2.71
CA VAL A 501 12.66 -10.04 -3.51
C VAL A 501 12.12 -11.41 -3.94
N LYS A 502 13.01 -12.34 -4.33
CA LYS A 502 12.63 -13.74 -4.61
C LYS A 502 11.97 -14.40 -3.40
N ASN A 503 12.53 -14.26 -2.20
CA ASN A 503 11.99 -14.83 -0.97
C ASN A 503 10.60 -14.27 -0.62
N VAL A 504 10.39 -12.96 -0.79
CA VAL A 504 9.08 -12.32 -0.60
C VAL A 504 8.04 -12.93 -1.53
N LEU A 505 8.34 -13.08 -2.81
CA LEU A 505 7.44 -13.70 -3.77
C LEU A 505 7.16 -15.18 -3.42
N LEU A 506 8.18 -15.92 -2.97
CA LEU A 506 8.01 -17.31 -2.53
C LEU A 506 7.16 -17.42 -1.26
N ALA A 507 7.27 -16.49 -0.33
CA ALA A 507 6.39 -16.40 0.85
C ALA A 507 4.94 -16.11 0.43
N MET A 508 4.73 -15.12 -0.44
CA MET A 508 3.39 -14.75 -0.93
C MET A 508 2.71 -15.94 -1.63
N ARG A 509 3.40 -16.65 -2.51
CA ARG A 509 2.83 -17.82 -3.18
C ARG A 509 2.50 -18.97 -2.22
N PHE A 510 3.13 -18.98 -1.04
CA PHE A 510 2.89 -20.01 -0.03
C PHE A 510 1.60 -19.73 0.76
N TYR A 511 1.41 -18.51 1.26
CA TYR A 511 0.20 -18.18 2.04
C TYR A 511 -1.04 -17.89 1.19
N CYS A 512 -0.89 -17.52 -0.07
CA CYS A 512 -2.03 -17.27 -0.95
C CYS A 512 -2.73 -18.53 -1.48
N ASN A 513 -2.32 -19.70 -1.12
CA ASN A 513 -2.69 -20.98 -1.70
C ASN A 513 -2.51 -21.01 -3.23
N LYS A 514 -3.29 -20.22 -3.99
CA LYS A 514 -3.05 -19.95 -5.42
C LYS A 514 -2.80 -18.46 -5.66
N THR A 515 -3.81 -17.67 -5.90
CA THR A 515 -3.68 -16.23 -6.15
C THR A 515 -4.36 -15.34 -5.12
N SER A 516 -5.35 -15.86 -4.39
CA SER A 516 -6.14 -15.10 -3.42
C SER A 516 -5.40 -14.89 -2.11
N PHE A 517 -5.39 -13.65 -1.62
CA PHE A 517 -4.87 -13.35 -0.30
C PHE A 517 -5.81 -13.83 0.81
N PRO A 518 -5.26 -14.26 1.96
CA PRO A 518 -6.05 -14.45 3.16
C PRO A 518 -6.73 -13.14 3.58
N LEU A 519 -8.01 -13.20 3.95
CA LEU A 519 -8.79 -12.00 4.32
C LEU A 519 -8.16 -11.23 5.47
N SER A 520 -7.70 -11.93 6.51
CA SER A 520 -7.06 -11.34 7.68
C SER A 520 -5.73 -10.64 7.40
N MET A 521 -5.09 -10.92 6.26
CA MET A 521 -3.82 -10.31 5.86
C MET A 521 -3.98 -9.22 4.79
N SER A 522 -5.20 -8.91 4.37
CA SER A 522 -5.46 -7.97 3.28
C SER A 522 -5.42 -6.49 3.71
N GLY A 523 -4.92 -6.19 4.91
CA GLY A 523 -4.90 -4.84 5.48
C GLY A 523 -6.32 -4.29 5.66
N ARG A 524 -6.62 -3.14 5.06
CA ARG A 524 -7.97 -2.55 5.10
C ARG A 524 -8.93 -3.06 4.02
N HIS A 525 -8.63 -4.21 3.41
CA HIS A 525 -9.46 -4.80 2.35
C HIS A 525 -9.88 -6.24 2.70
N PRO A 526 -10.63 -6.44 3.79
CA PRO A 526 -11.02 -7.78 4.22
C PRO A 526 -12.04 -8.43 3.27
N ASP A 527 -12.48 -7.74 2.24
CA ASP A 527 -13.26 -8.26 1.12
C ASP A 527 -12.46 -9.14 0.15
N GLY A 528 -11.15 -9.32 0.40
CA GLY A 528 -10.24 -10.08 -0.46
C GLY A 528 -9.78 -9.31 -1.69
N LYS A 529 -9.80 -7.98 -1.66
CA LYS A 529 -9.30 -7.12 -2.75
C LYS A 529 -7.83 -7.39 -3.04
N GLY A 530 -7.53 -7.59 -4.30
CA GLY A 530 -6.19 -7.91 -4.79
C GLY A 530 -5.94 -9.42 -4.88
N GLN A 531 -5.03 -9.76 -5.78
CA GLN A 531 -4.59 -11.13 -6.03
C GLN A 531 -3.12 -11.13 -6.42
N LEU A 532 -2.41 -12.23 -6.21
CA LEU A 532 -1.07 -12.42 -6.74
C LEU A 532 -1.04 -12.13 -8.24
N THR A 533 -0.03 -11.40 -8.66
CA THR A 533 0.24 -11.11 -10.07
C THR A 533 1.30 -12.08 -10.59
N PRO A 534 0.92 -13.08 -11.39
CA PRO A 534 1.88 -14.10 -11.87
C PRO A 534 3.07 -13.50 -12.62
N THR A 535 2.86 -12.38 -13.32
CA THR A 535 3.89 -11.70 -14.12
C THR A 535 5.10 -11.22 -13.29
N HIS A 536 4.95 -10.98 -11.98
CA HIS A 536 6.09 -10.67 -11.10
C HIS A 536 7.09 -11.83 -11.06
N TYR A 537 6.59 -13.05 -10.99
CA TYR A 537 7.42 -14.27 -11.03
C TYR A 537 8.10 -14.43 -12.38
N ALA A 538 7.42 -14.06 -13.46
CA ALA A 538 8.00 -14.09 -14.79
C ALA A 538 9.17 -13.11 -14.94
N TYR A 539 9.07 -11.88 -14.43
CA TYR A 539 10.18 -10.92 -14.48
C TYR A 539 11.38 -11.42 -13.66
N MET A 540 11.15 -12.00 -12.49
CA MET A 540 12.23 -12.58 -11.70
C MET A 540 12.86 -13.81 -12.41
N ALA A 541 12.07 -14.65 -13.09
CA ALA A 541 12.60 -15.74 -13.90
C ALA A 541 13.48 -15.23 -15.04
N LEU A 542 13.08 -14.14 -15.70
CA LEU A 542 13.83 -13.50 -16.79
C LEU A 542 15.04 -12.67 -16.30
N ALA A 543 15.05 -12.31 -15.04
CA ALA A 543 16.17 -11.62 -14.40
C ALA A 543 17.36 -12.55 -14.09
N GLY A 544 17.15 -13.87 -14.14
CA GLY A 544 18.17 -14.86 -13.82
C GLY A 544 18.19 -15.29 -12.36
N THR A 545 19.16 -16.12 -12.00
CA THR A 545 19.36 -16.56 -10.62
C THR A 545 19.99 -15.47 -9.77
N PRO A 546 19.68 -15.37 -8.45
CA PRO A 546 20.21 -14.33 -7.58
C PRO A 546 21.74 -14.26 -7.54
N ASP A 547 22.43 -15.41 -7.67
CA ASP A 547 23.89 -15.50 -7.69
C ASP A 547 24.50 -15.09 -9.05
N GLY A 548 23.69 -14.71 -10.02
CA GLY A 548 24.10 -14.25 -11.34
C GLY A 548 24.70 -15.34 -12.25
N LYS A 549 24.66 -16.63 -11.84
CA LYS A 549 25.27 -17.72 -12.63
C LYS A 549 24.45 -18.15 -13.86
N ASN A 550 23.13 -17.93 -13.78
CA ASN A 550 22.22 -18.24 -14.87
C ASN A 550 21.36 -17.01 -15.17
N ASP A 551 21.18 -16.73 -16.45
CA ASP A 551 20.32 -15.65 -17.00
C ASP A 551 18.83 -16.03 -17.04
N PHE A 552 18.48 -17.16 -16.45
CA PHE A 552 17.11 -17.64 -16.31
C PHE A 552 16.95 -18.41 -15.00
N ASP A 553 15.93 -18.04 -14.20
CA ASP A 553 15.61 -18.75 -12.97
C ASP A 553 14.45 -19.74 -13.22
N PRO A 554 14.75 -21.06 -13.28
CA PRO A 554 13.75 -22.08 -13.58
C PRO A 554 12.71 -22.22 -12.45
N ASP A 555 13.08 -21.96 -11.18
CA ASP A 555 12.16 -22.07 -10.05
C ASP A 555 11.08 -21.00 -10.14
N MET A 556 11.47 -19.76 -10.40
CA MET A 556 10.52 -18.65 -10.56
C MET A 556 9.63 -18.84 -11.79
N ALA A 557 10.19 -19.40 -12.86
CA ALA A 557 9.42 -19.76 -14.06
C ALA A 557 8.38 -20.86 -13.78
N ALA A 558 8.75 -21.88 -12.98
CA ALA A 558 7.84 -22.96 -12.59
C ALA A 558 6.68 -22.43 -11.71
N VAL A 559 6.94 -21.49 -10.81
CA VAL A 559 5.90 -20.78 -10.03
C VAL A 559 4.96 -20.03 -10.97
N TYR A 560 5.51 -19.24 -11.93
CA TYR A 560 4.70 -18.54 -12.93
C TYR A 560 3.77 -19.50 -13.68
N MET A 561 4.30 -20.64 -14.15
CA MET A 561 3.52 -21.63 -14.91
C MET A 561 2.39 -22.26 -14.08
N ARG A 562 2.56 -22.43 -12.76
CA ARG A 562 1.48 -22.88 -11.86
C ARG A 562 0.40 -21.82 -11.66
N LEU A 563 0.79 -20.55 -11.51
CA LEU A 563 -0.13 -19.46 -11.23
C LEU A 563 -0.86 -18.94 -12.49
N MET A 564 -0.21 -18.95 -13.66
CA MET A 564 -0.73 -18.48 -14.94
C MET A 564 -1.41 -19.61 -15.72
N THR A 565 -2.62 -19.97 -15.33
CA THR A 565 -3.34 -21.09 -15.99
C THR A 565 -3.99 -20.70 -17.33
N ALA A 566 -4.31 -19.42 -17.52
CA ALA A 566 -4.97 -18.92 -18.72
C ALA A 566 -4.45 -17.52 -19.11
N PRO A 567 -3.36 -17.42 -19.90
CA PRO A 567 -2.81 -16.14 -20.31
C PRO A 567 -3.80 -15.38 -21.21
N LYS A 568 -4.20 -14.18 -20.80
CA LYS A 568 -5.17 -13.34 -21.50
C LYS A 568 -4.51 -12.25 -22.33
N SER A 569 -3.58 -11.50 -21.73
CA SER A 569 -2.89 -10.39 -22.40
C SER A 569 -1.89 -10.90 -23.45
N SER A 570 -1.53 -10.05 -24.41
CA SER A 570 -0.50 -10.38 -25.40
C SER A 570 0.86 -10.61 -24.74
N LEU A 571 1.17 -9.88 -23.69
CA LEU A 571 2.39 -10.04 -22.90
C LEU A 571 2.41 -11.39 -22.19
N ASP A 572 1.35 -11.76 -21.48
CA ASP A 572 1.25 -13.04 -20.79
C ASP A 572 1.37 -14.21 -21.76
N LYS A 573 0.68 -14.14 -22.92
CA LYS A 573 0.79 -15.15 -23.97
C LYS A 573 2.22 -15.30 -24.49
N LYS A 574 2.91 -14.18 -24.69
CA LYS A 574 4.32 -14.18 -25.14
C LYS A 574 5.23 -14.84 -24.11
N ILE A 575 5.11 -14.46 -22.83
CA ILE A 575 5.92 -15.02 -21.73
C ILE A 575 5.60 -16.51 -21.55
N TYR A 576 4.32 -16.86 -21.42
CA TYR A 576 3.88 -18.24 -21.24
C TYR A 576 4.39 -19.17 -22.34
N ASN A 577 4.24 -18.75 -23.60
CA ASN A 577 4.72 -19.52 -24.74
C ASN A 577 6.27 -19.65 -24.77
N ASN A 578 6.98 -18.60 -24.36
CA ASN A 578 8.44 -18.65 -24.24
C ASN A 578 8.86 -19.68 -23.18
N PHE A 579 8.25 -19.67 -21.99
CA PHE A 579 8.57 -20.64 -20.94
C PHE A 579 8.20 -22.06 -21.33
N LYS A 580 7.03 -22.25 -21.96
CA LYS A 580 6.65 -23.54 -22.53
C LYS A 580 7.65 -24.08 -23.57
N LYS A 581 8.14 -23.20 -24.46
CA LYS A 581 9.18 -23.53 -25.46
C LYS A 581 10.51 -23.90 -24.80
N LYS A 582 10.84 -23.30 -23.66
CA LYS A 582 12.02 -23.67 -22.84
C LYS A 582 11.83 -24.98 -22.05
N GLY A 583 10.68 -25.63 -22.12
CA GLY A 583 10.38 -26.86 -21.40
C GLY A 583 10.06 -26.66 -19.90
N VAL A 584 9.72 -25.46 -19.48
CA VAL A 584 9.37 -25.20 -18.09
C VAL A 584 8.08 -25.94 -17.72
N VAL A 585 8.15 -26.73 -16.65
CA VAL A 585 7.01 -27.42 -16.05
C VAL A 585 6.52 -26.62 -14.85
N ALA A 586 5.20 -26.52 -14.67
CA ALA A 586 4.62 -25.89 -13.49
C ALA A 586 5.08 -26.62 -12.21
N GLU A 587 5.41 -25.86 -11.17
CA GLU A 587 5.68 -26.47 -9.85
C GLU A 587 4.44 -27.19 -9.31
N SER A 588 4.64 -28.17 -8.44
CA SER A 588 3.56 -28.74 -7.63
C SER A 588 3.09 -27.73 -6.57
N ASP A 589 1.88 -27.94 -6.02
CA ASP A 589 1.42 -27.10 -4.92
C ASP A 589 2.39 -27.13 -3.75
N PRO A 590 2.82 -25.98 -3.23
CA PRO A 590 3.71 -25.90 -2.07
C PRO A 590 3.14 -26.63 -0.86
N GLN A 591 4.00 -27.32 -0.13
CA GLN A 591 3.66 -28.09 1.07
C GLN A 591 4.53 -27.66 2.23
N GLY A 592 4.05 -27.74 3.45
CA GLY A 592 4.85 -27.51 4.63
C GLY A 592 4.25 -26.54 5.61
N ASN A 593 5.12 -25.94 6.40
CA ASN A 593 4.80 -24.91 7.39
C ASN A 593 5.72 -23.69 7.19
N MET A 594 5.18 -22.50 7.40
CA MET A 594 5.90 -21.24 7.35
C MET A 594 5.46 -20.34 8.49
N ALA A 595 6.40 -19.70 9.15
CA ALA A 595 6.16 -18.67 10.15
C ALA A 595 6.76 -17.35 9.66
N LEU A 596 5.96 -16.28 9.72
CA LEU A 596 6.36 -14.92 9.36
C LEU A 596 6.27 -14.07 10.65
N GLY A 597 7.40 -13.85 11.32
CA GLY A 597 7.47 -13.10 12.57
C GLY A 597 7.04 -11.65 12.40
N TYR A 598 7.48 -11.02 11.32
CA TYR A 598 7.10 -9.65 10.95
C TYR A 598 5.64 -9.49 10.46
N ALA A 599 4.91 -10.58 10.30
CA ALA A 599 3.49 -10.55 9.96
C ALA A 599 2.58 -11.06 11.09
N CYS A 600 3.14 -11.54 12.20
CA CYS A 600 2.39 -12.32 13.21
C CYS A 600 1.59 -13.46 12.59
N VAL A 601 2.17 -14.21 11.65
CA VAL A 601 1.47 -15.23 10.87
C VAL A 601 2.17 -16.57 10.95
N SER A 602 1.38 -17.66 11.03
CA SER A 602 1.83 -19.02 10.78
C SER A 602 0.92 -19.70 9.76
N VAL A 603 1.51 -20.41 8.82
CA VAL A 603 0.80 -21.07 7.72
C VAL A 603 1.14 -22.54 7.69
N GLN A 604 0.12 -23.41 7.73
CA GLN A 604 0.25 -24.84 7.43
C GLN A 604 -0.38 -25.12 6.10
N ARG A 605 0.31 -25.83 5.22
CA ARG A 605 -0.16 -26.16 3.91
C ARG A 605 0.07 -27.61 3.54
N ARG A 606 -1.00 -28.27 3.10
CA ARG A 606 -0.98 -29.64 2.56
C ARG A 606 -1.95 -29.75 1.39
N ASN A 607 -1.63 -30.59 0.42
CA ASN A 607 -2.45 -30.77 -0.76
C ASN A 607 -2.87 -29.43 -1.40
N ASN A 608 -4.17 -29.17 -1.53
CA ASN A 608 -4.71 -27.91 -2.04
C ASN A 608 -5.35 -27.01 -0.95
N TRP A 609 -5.08 -27.27 0.33
CA TRP A 609 -5.53 -26.42 1.42
C TRP A 609 -4.37 -25.71 2.13
N SER A 610 -4.66 -24.58 2.70
CA SER A 610 -3.77 -23.84 3.60
C SER A 610 -4.55 -23.26 4.77
N ALA A 611 -4.03 -23.44 5.98
CA ALA A 611 -4.53 -22.81 7.19
C ALA A 611 -3.61 -21.66 7.57
N ILE A 612 -4.15 -20.45 7.68
CA ILE A 612 -3.42 -19.23 7.99
C ILE A 612 -3.89 -18.72 9.35
N VAL A 613 -2.99 -18.71 10.32
CA VAL A 613 -3.22 -18.12 11.65
C VAL A 613 -2.61 -16.72 11.67
N HIS A 614 -3.39 -15.73 12.12
CA HIS A 614 -2.97 -14.34 12.18
C HIS A 614 -3.22 -13.75 13.58
N GLY A 615 -2.19 -13.05 14.10
CA GLY A 615 -2.20 -12.39 15.39
C GLY A 615 -1.83 -10.91 15.33
N THR A 616 -1.72 -10.29 16.49
CA THR A 616 -1.28 -8.90 16.68
C THR A 616 -0.37 -8.79 17.88
N SER A 617 0.48 -7.76 17.92
CA SER A 617 1.40 -7.51 19.03
C SER A 617 1.53 -6.03 19.34
N ARG A 618 2.41 -5.67 20.28
CA ARG A 618 2.75 -4.26 20.55
C ARG A 618 3.48 -3.55 19.40
N TYR A 619 3.96 -4.29 18.40
CA TYR A 619 4.69 -3.77 17.25
C TYR A 619 3.89 -3.85 15.95
N LEU A 620 2.95 -4.78 15.86
CA LEU A 620 2.20 -5.07 14.66
C LEU A 620 0.71 -4.84 14.92
N TRP A 621 0.12 -3.86 14.23
CA TRP A 621 -1.29 -3.54 14.41
C TRP A 621 -2.22 -4.69 14.00
N GLY A 622 -3.37 -4.78 14.64
CA GLY A 622 -4.31 -5.87 14.45
C GLY A 622 -5.16 -5.77 13.20
N ALA A 623 -5.58 -4.57 12.87
CA ALA A 623 -6.34 -4.24 11.68
C ALA A 623 -6.11 -2.77 11.32
N GLU A 624 -6.14 -2.45 10.05
CA GLU A 624 -6.22 -1.07 9.57
C GLU A 624 -7.66 -0.77 9.17
N HIS A 625 -8.22 0.25 9.76
CA HIS A 625 -9.52 0.80 9.42
C HIS A 625 -9.34 2.17 8.78
N TYR A 626 -10.11 2.45 7.75
CA TYR A 626 -10.05 3.71 7.04
C TYR A 626 -11.47 4.25 6.80
N VAL A 627 -11.59 5.53 6.50
CA VAL A 627 -12.90 6.09 6.14
C VAL A 627 -13.40 5.44 4.86
N GLY A 628 -14.48 4.64 4.96
CA GLY A 628 -15.05 3.89 3.85
C GLY A 628 -14.31 2.60 3.48
N GLU A 629 -13.48 2.05 4.36
CA GLU A 629 -12.82 0.76 4.15
C GLU A 629 -12.57 0.07 5.50
N ASN A 630 -12.93 -1.22 5.59
CA ASN A 630 -12.74 -2.08 6.76
C ASN A 630 -13.37 -1.53 8.06
N LEU A 631 -14.63 -1.14 8.01
CA LEU A 631 -15.32 -0.56 9.15
C LEU A 631 -15.56 -1.57 10.31
N TYR A 632 -15.54 -2.88 10.03
CA TYR A 632 -15.95 -3.94 10.96
C TYR A 632 -14.90 -5.00 11.25
N GLY A 633 -13.72 -4.95 10.61
CA GLY A 633 -12.69 -5.99 10.72
C GLY A 633 -11.82 -5.96 11.98
N ARG A 634 -12.34 -5.46 13.13
CA ARG A 634 -11.58 -5.36 14.39
C ARG A 634 -10.91 -6.66 14.81
N TYR A 635 -11.59 -7.80 14.60
CA TYR A 635 -11.14 -9.11 15.10
C TYR A 635 -10.33 -9.92 14.07
N LEU A 636 -9.92 -9.32 12.94
CA LEU A 636 -9.15 -9.98 11.89
C LEU A 636 -7.82 -10.61 12.35
N SER A 637 -7.25 -10.14 13.46
CA SER A 637 -5.98 -10.61 14.01
C SER A 637 -6.08 -11.10 15.47
N TYR A 638 -7.28 -11.39 15.97
CA TYR A 638 -7.45 -11.90 17.33
C TYR A 638 -7.19 -13.41 17.43
N GLY A 639 -6.06 -13.85 16.82
CA GLY A 639 -5.74 -15.26 16.64
C GLY A 639 -6.75 -15.92 15.71
N THR A 640 -7.07 -15.29 14.59
CA THR A 640 -7.91 -15.88 13.55
C THR A 640 -7.21 -17.04 12.87
N MET A 641 -7.97 -18.02 12.41
CA MET A 641 -7.47 -19.09 11.56
C MET A 641 -8.36 -19.21 10.33
N GLN A 642 -7.89 -18.77 9.21
CA GLN A 642 -8.58 -18.91 7.93
C GLN A 642 -8.09 -20.17 7.22
N LEU A 643 -9.04 -20.99 6.78
CA LEU A 643 -8.75 -22.15 5.94
C LEU A 643 -9.10 -21.81 4.48
N LEU A 644 -8.09 -21.73 3.63
CA LEU A 644 -8.26 -21.60 2.18
C LEU A 644 -8.28 -23.00 1.57
N THR A 645 -9.41 -23.38 1.01
CA THR A 645 -9.64 -24.69 0.40
C THR A 645 -10.65 -24.57 -0.74
N ALA A 646 -10.84 -25.64 -1.48
CA ALA A 646 -11.87 -25.74 -2.52
C ALA A 646 -12.29 -27.20 -2.69
N PRO A 647 -13.50 -27.46 -3.19
CA PRO A 647 -13.86 -28.77 -3.72
C PRO A 647 -12.86 -29.23 -4.79
N GLN A 648 -12.69 -30.55 -4.92
CA GLN A 648 -11.76 -31.13 -5.88
C GLN A 648 -12.00 -30.59 -7.30
N GLY A 649 -10.94 -30.12 -7.94
CA GLY A 649 -10.98 -29.59 -9.31
C GLY A 649 -11.42 -28.12 -9.43
N GLN A 650 -11.78 -27.47 -8.32
CA GLN A 650 -12.10 -26.03 -8.31
C GLN A 650 -10.89 -25.20 -7.90
N GLU A 651 -10.90 -23.93 -8.31
CA GLU A 651 -9.90 -22.95 -7.89
C GLU A 651 -10.11 -22.53 -6.44
N VAL A 652 -9.03 -22.43 -5.66
CA VAL A 652 -9.10 -21.98 -4.27
C VAL A 652 -9.20 -20.46 -4.23
N THR A 653 -10.37 -19.99 -3.75
CA THR A 653 -10.69 -18.56 -3.58
C THR A 653 -11.38 -18.37 -2.23
N PRO A 654 -11.59 -17.15 -1.75
CA PRO A 654 -12.44 -16.94 -0.58
C PRO A 654 -13.84 -17.54 -0.74
N LEU A 655 -14.47 -17.38 -1.89
CA LEU A 655 -15.79 -17.96 -2.19
C LEU A 655 -15.78 -19.50 -2.13
N SER A 656 -14.82 -20.15 -2.79
CA SER A 656 -14.69 -21.62 -2.75
C SER A 656 -14.35 -22.14 -1.36
N SER A 657 -13.81 -21.30 -0.50
CA SER A 657 -13.49 -21.57 0.91
C SER A 657 -14.64 -21.24 1.86
N GLY A 658 -15.82 -20.92 1.34
CA GLY A 658 -17.03 -20.70 2.13
C GLY A 658 -17.20 -19.28 2.67
N TRP A 659 -16.55 -18.28 2.05
CA TRP A 659 -16.69 -16.87 2.46
C TRP A 659 -17.29 -15.99 1.36
N VAL A 660 -18.28 -15.17 1.75
CA VAL A 660 -18.81 -14.02 0.99
C VAL A 660 -19.11 -12.88 1.96
N GLN A 661 -19.15 -11.63 1.50
CA GLN A 661 -19.44 -10.51 2.39
C GLN A 661 -20.91 -10.46 2.86
N PRO A 662 -21.94 -10.70 1.99
CA PRO A 662 -23.33 -10.58 2.40
C PRO A 662 -23.70 -11.50 3.57
N GLY A 663 -24.16 -10.91 4.67
CA GLY A 663 -24.57 -11.63 5.87
C GLY A 663 -23.43 -12.15 6.75
N PHE A 664 -22.17 -11.91 6.41
CA PHE A 664 -21.02 -12.31 7.23
C PHE A 664 -21.04 -11.62 8.58
N ASP A 665 -21.12 -12.39 9.67
CA ASP A 665 -21.01 -11.84 11.03
C ASP A 665 -19.56 -11.47 11.32
N TRP A 666 -19.22 -10.18 11.28
CA TRP A 666 -17.89 -9.64 11.51
C TRP A 666 -17.34 -9.88 12.92
N ASN A 667 -18.21 -10.25 13.88
CA ASN A 667 -17.74 -10.75 15.18
C ASN A 667 -17.13 -12.15 15.02
N ARG A 668 -17.78 -13.03 14.23
CA ARG A 668 -17.47 -14.48 14.18
C ARG A 668 -16.36 -14.81 13.19
N MET A 669 -15.22 -14.12 13.32
CA MET A 669 -14.02 -14.51 12.58
C MET A 669 -13.55 -15.90 13.01
N PRO A 670 -13.39 -16.88 12.09
CA PRO A 670 -12.94 -18.23 12.46
C PRO A 670 -11.61 -18.20 13.22
N GLY A 671 -11.53 -18.93 14.33
CA GLY A 671 -10.37 -18.98 15.21
C GLY A 671 -10.32 -17.84 16.25
N ALA A 672 -10.94 -16.70 16.01
CA ALA A 672 -10.87 -15.53 16.91
C ALA A 672 -11.59 -15.80 18.25
N THR A 673 -11.07 -15.17 19.32
CA THR A 673 -11.71 -15.08 20.63
C THR A 673 -11.99 -13.62 20.92
N TYR A 674 -13.26 -13.28 21.20
CA TYR A 674 -13.72 -11.90 21.19
C TYR A 674 -14.98 -11.72 22.03
N ILE A 675 -15.38 -10.46 22.28
CA ILE A 675 -16.68 -10.09 22.82
C ILE A 675 -17.63 -9.87 21.64
N HIS A 676 -18.76 -10.58 21.59
CA HIS A 676 -19.75 -10.47 20.53
C HIS A 676 -20.56 -9.18 20.68
N LEU A 677 -20.25 -8.16 19.88
CA LEU A 677 -20.79 -6.82 20.00
C LEU A 677 -21.89 -6.52 18.98
N PRO A 678 -22.85 -5.64 19.31
CA PRO A 678 -23.67 -4.96 18.30
C PRO A 678 -22.81 -4.24 17.26
N TYR A 679 -23.27 -4.10 16.01
CA TYR A 679 -22.46 -3.50 14.93
C TYR A 679 -22.04 -2.05 15.21
N GLU A 680 -22.89 -1.25 15.87
CA GLU A 680 -22.54 0.11 16.28
C GLU A 680 -21.38 0.19 17.29
N ASP A 681 -21.19 -0.85 18.10
CA ASP A 681 -20.07 -0.97 19.03
C ASP A 681 -18.84 -1.64 18.41
N LEU A 682 -19.07 -2.52 17.42
CA LEU A 682 -18.01 -3.16 16.65
C LEU A 682 -17.37 -2.22 15.65
N LYS A 683 -18.14 -1.29 15.07
CA LYS A 683 -17.68 -0.33 14.08
C LYS A 683 -16.46 0.46 14.54
N ALA A 684 -15.48 0.60 13.66
CA ALA A 684 -14.26 1.38 13.91
C ALA A 684 -14.59 2.87 14.16
N LYS A 685 -13.96 3.46 15.18
CA LYS A 685 -14.12 4.87 15.58
C LYS A 685 -12.92 5.67 15.08
N ILE A 686 -12.88 5.88 13.78
CA ILE A 686 -11.75 6.48 13.08
C ILE A 686 -11.67 7.98 13.39
N ARG A 687 -10.45 8.45 13.67
CA ARG A 687 -10.14 9.87 13.92
C ARG A 687 -8.66 10.12 13.65
N ASN A 688 -8.32 11.35 13.29
CA ASN A 688 -6.93 11.79 13.32
C ASN A 688 -6.45 11.86 14.78
N VAL A 689 -5.37 11.17 15.09
CA VAL A 689 -4.77 11.15 16.44
C VAL A 689 -3.56 12.08 16.56
N ASP A 690 -2.88 12.32 15.44
CA ASP A 690 -1.79 13.29 15.30
C ASP A 690 -1.66 13.76 13.84
N ILE A 691 -0.71 14.65 13.57
CA ILE A 691 -0.48 15.20 12.23
C ILE A 691 0.06 14.14 11.22
N SER A 692 0.62 13.06 11.72
CA SER A 692 1.19 11.99 10.90
C SER A 692 0.19 10.91 10.53
N SER A 693 -0.86 10.71 11.36
CA SER A 693 -1.95 9.81 11.04
C SER A 693 -2.88 10.45 10.02
N GLY A 694 -3.35 9.67 9.08
CA GLY A 694 -4.45 10.07 8.21
C GLY A 694 -5.80 9.86 8.90
N VAL A 695 -6.84 9.65 8.12
CA VAL A 695 -8.16 9.22 8.59
C VAL A 695 -8.19 7.69 8.72
N GLU A 696 -7.33 7.15 9.57
CA GLU A 696 -7.08 5.73 9.77
C GLU A 696 -7.05 5.36 11.24
N GLU A 697 -7.36 4.12 11.56
CA GLU A 697 -7.19 3.52 12.88
C GLU A 697 -6.33 2.27 12.76
N MET A 698 -5.20 2.25 13.47
CA MET A 698 -4.31 1.10 13.63
C MET A 698 -4.03 0.89 15.12
N LEU A 699 -4.67 -0.10 15.72
CA LEU A 699 -4.55 -0.36 17.16
C LEU A 699 -3.54 -1.49 17.43
N TYR A 700 -2.75 -1.30 18.46
CA TYR A 700 -1.71 -2.20 18.94
C TYR A 700 -2.10 -2.84 20.27
N SER A 701 -1.66 -4.06 20.50
CA SER A 701 -1.62 -4.65 21.84
C SER A 701 -0.49 -3.99 22.65
N ASP A 702 -0.47 -4.18 23.96
CA ASP A 702 0.71 -3.95 24.79
C ASP A 702 1.56 -5.24 24.98
N GLU A 703 1.03 -6.38 24.53
CA GLU A 703 1.69 -7.67 24.59
C GLU A 703 2.63 -7.89 23.40
N ALA A 704 3.89 -8.24 23.67
CA ALA A 704 4.88 -8.48 22.62
C ALA A 704 4.89 -9.95 22.13
N PHE A 705 4.31 -10.87 22.93
CA PHE A 705 4.33 -12.30 22.62
C PHE A 705 3.24 -12.67 21.62
N ALA A 706 3.57 -12.62 20.34
CA ALA A 706 2.70 -13.12 19.25
C ALA A 706 3.55 -13.49 18.03
N GLY A 707 3.44 -14.74 17.57
CA GLY A 707 4.15 -15.22 16.40
C GLY A 707 4.17 -16.74 16.30
N GLY A 708 4.82 -17.25 15.26
CA GLY A 708 4.90 -18.66 14.93
C GLY A 708 6.30 -19.24 14.95
N LEU A 709 6.37 -20.56 15.03
CA LEU A 709 7.57 -21.37 14.86
C LEU A 709 7.32 -22.34 13.70
N SER A 710 8.31 -22.50 12.83
CA SER A 710 8.31 -23.52 11.76
C SER A 710 9.46 -24.50 11.94
N GLN A 711 9.12 -25.75 12.24
CA GLN A 711 10.12 -26.81 12.38
C GLN A 711 10.46 -27.43 11.04
N LEU A 712 11.69 -27.16 10.56
CA LEU A 712 12.25 -27.70 9.31
C LEU A 712 11.32 -27.47 8.10
N GLY A 713 10.47 -26.43 8.12
CA GLY A 713 9.50 -26.15 7.09
C GLY A 713 8.38 -27.20 6.95
N LYS A 714 8.17 -28.09 7.92
CA LYS A 714 7.18 -29.18 7.85
C LYS A 714 5.96 -28.96 8.71
N ASP A 715 6.15 -28.80 10.00
CA ASP A 715 5.15 -28.59 11.01
C ASP A 715 5.52 -27.37 11.85
N GLY A 716 4.64 -26.89 12.68
CA GLY A 716 4.92 -25.68 13.46
C GLY A 716 3.95 -25.45 14.61
N ASN A 717 4.09 -24.32 15.24
CA ASN A 717 3.11 -23.79 16.16
C ASN A 717 3.00 -22.27 16.07
N PHE A 718 1.97 -21.74 16.70
CA PHE A 718 1.74 -20.30 16.85
C PHE A 718 1.29 -20.04 18.28
N GLY A 719 1.76 -18.94 18.87
CA GLY A 719 1.34 -18.52 20.21
C GLY A 719 1.10 -17.02 20.26
N MET A 720 0.09 -16.63 21.06
CA MET A 720 -0.28 -15.23 21.20
C MET A 720 -0.84 -14.95 22.60
N LYS A 721 -0.37 -13.86 23.22
CA LYS A 721 -1.05 -13.20 24.32
C LYS A 721 -1.96 -12.13 23.74
N LEU A 722 -3.26 -12.39 23.68
CA LEU A 722 -4.25 -11.43 23.22
C LEU A 722 -4.56 -10.42 24.34
N HIS A 723 -4.50 -9.13 24.02
CA HIS A 723 -4.98 -8.06 24.86
C HIS A 723 -5.55 -6.93 24.00
N GLU A 724 -6.84 -6.67 24.10
CA GLU A 724 -7.53 -5.64 23.33
C GLU A 724 -7.13 -4.23 23.80
N HIS A 725 -7.16 -3.25 22.90
CA HIS A 725 -6.82 -1.87 23.21
C HIS A 725 -7.90 -1.18 24.04
N ASP A 726 -7.49 -0.32 24.98
CA ASP A 726 -8.39 0.41 25.92
C ASP A 726 -9.38 1.37 25.23
N LYS A 727 -9.17 1.70 23.96
CA LYS A 727 -10.15 2.45 23.16
C LYS A 727 -11.47 1.70 23.04
N TYR A 728 -11.43 0.37 23.15
CA TYR A 728 -12.58 -0.52 23.10
C TYR A 728 -12.72 -1.31 24.41
N ASN A 729 -12.43 -2.60 24.41
CA ASN A 729 -12.61 -3.46 25.57
C ASN A 729 -11.26 -3.89 26.17
N GLY A 730 -10.49 -2.95 26.68
CA GLY A 730 -9.14 -3.19 27.21
C GLY A 730 -9.03 -4.22 28.33
N SER A 731 -10.15 -4.74 28.86
CA SER A 731 -10.17 -5.86 29.79
C SER A 731 -10.15 -7.23 29.10
N MET A 732 -10.37 -7.31 27.79
CA MET A 732 -10.40 -8.58 27.04
C MET A 732 -8.99 -9.13 26.87
N ARG A 733 -8.75 -10.31 27.47
CA ARG A 733 -7.47 -11.04 27.42
C ARG A 733 -7.69 -12.52 27.15
N ALA A 734 -6.69 -13.13 26.52
CA ALA A 734 -6.63 -14.59 26.33
C ALA A 734 -5.20 -15.04 26.02
N ARG A 735 -4.88 -16.30 26.31
CA ARG A 735 -3.72 -16.99 25.74
C ARG A 735 -4.22 -17.93 24.68
N LYS A 736 -3.62 -17.88 23.51
CA LYS A 736 -4.04 -18.67 22.34
C LYS A 736 -2.85 -19.39 21.74
N SER A 737 -3.06 -20.64 21.34
CA SER A 737 -2.07 -21.38 20.57
C SER A 737 -2.68 -22.28 19.51
N TYR A 738 -1.87 -22.53 18.48
CA TYR A 738 -2.16 -23.43 17.37
C TYR A 738 -0.96 -24.36 17.19
N HIS A 739 -1.22 -25.66 17.09
CA HIS A 739 -0.17 -26.68 16.95
C HIS A 739 -0.45 -27.47 15.68
N PHE A 740 0.46 -27.36 14.72
CA PHE A 740 0.32 -27.98 13.42
C PHE A 740 1.09 -29.30 13.37
N PHE A 741 0.36 -30.38 13.15
CA PHE A 741 0.91 -31.73 13.03
C PHE A 741 0.37 -32.38 11.75
N ASP A 742 1.10 -32.22 10.63
CA ASP A 742 0.68 -32.68 9.32
C ASP A 742 -0.73 -32.19 8.94
N ASN A 743 -1.73 -33.07 8.96
CA ASN A 743 -3.13 -32.76 8.63
C ASN A 743 -4.03 -32.52 9.85
N VAL A 744 -3.45 -32.35 11.04
CA VAL A 744 -4.18 -32.06 12.28
C VAL A 744 -3.70 -30.73 12.85
N ILE A 745 -4.62 -29.83 13.12
CA ILE A 745 -4.37 -28.53 13.75
C ILE A 745 -5.06 -28.52 15.10
N VAL A 746 -4.30 -28.48 16.19
CA VAL A 746 -4.83 -28.40 17.56
C VAL A 746 -4.87 -26.96 18.00
N CYS A 747 -6.04 -26.48 18.40
CA CYS A 747 -6.32 -25.10 18.76
C CYS A 747 -6.67 -25.01 20.24
N LEU A 748 -5.89 -24.26 21.01
CA LEU A 748 -6.06 -24.11 22.45
C LEU A 748 -6.22 -22.64 22.82
N GLY A 749 -7.05 -22.43 23.86
CA GLY A 749 -7.14 -21.15 24.54
C GLY A 749 -7.24 -21.33 26.05
N SER A 750 -6.63 -20.42 26.80
CA SER A 750 -6.74 -20.36 28.27
C SER A 750 -6.76 -18.91 28.73
N ASP A 751 -7.02 -18.73 30.03
CA ASP A 751 -6.98 -17.44 30.68
C ASP A 751 -7.83 -16.36 29.91
N ILE A 752 -9.00 -16.81 29.40
CA ILE A 752 -9.95 -15.93 28.71
C ILE A 752 -10.74 -15.19 29.78
N GLU A 753 -10.57 -13.86 29.77
CA GLU A 753 -11.20 -13.00 30.76
C GLU A 753 -11.58 -11.63 30.20
N ASN A 754 -12.62 -11.03 30.74
CA ASN A 754 -12.97 -9.62 30.60
C ASN A 754 -14.02 -9.22 31.65
N ILE A 755 -14.40 -7.93 31.68
CA ILE A 755 -15.39 -7.37 32.63
C ILE A 755 -16.72 -7.00 31.96
N ASN A 756 -16.91 -7.33 30.67
CA ASN A 756 -18.14 -7.01 29.94
C ASN A 756 -19.29 -7.93 30.38
N LYS A 757 -20.27 -7.38 31.11
CA LYS A 757 -21.44 -8.08 31.62
C LYS A 757 -22.64 -8.06 30.65
N ASN A 758 -22.55 -7.35 29.56
CA ASN A 758 -23.67 -7.14 28.63
C ASN A 758 -23.64 -8.14 27.46
N ASN A 759 -22.44 -8.46 26.97
CA ASN A 759 -22.25 -9.25 25.77
C ASN A 759 -21.51 -10.55 26.06
N ASP A 760 -21.82 -11.61 25.32
CA ASP A 760 -21.15 -12.90 25.44
C ASP A 760 -19.73 -12.83 24.87
N THR A 761 -18.84 -13.59 25.47
CA THR A 761 -17.48 -13.84 24.94
C THR A 761 -17.50 -15.16 24.19
N GLU A 762 -17.05 -15.15 22.95
CA GLU A 762 -17.11 -16.32 22.06
C GLU A 762 -15.72 -16.64 21.49
N THR A 763 -15.53 -17.93 21.15
CA THR A 763 -14.45 -18.38 20.26
C THR A 763 -15.10 -19.07 19.06
N THR A 764 -14.93 -18.53 17.85
CA THR A 764 -15.51 -19.13 16.64
C THR A 764 -14.65 -20.29 16.14
N ILE A 765 -15.28 -21.43 15.87
CA ILE A 765 -14.63 -22.57 15.23
C ILE A 765 -14.75 -22.43 13.71
N PHE A 766 -15.97 -22.23 13.19
CA PHE A 766 -16.19 -21.90 11.80
C PHE A 766 -17.42 -21.01 11.58
N GLN A 767 -17.44 -20.33 10.46
CA GLN A 767 -18.58 -19.62 9.90
C GLN A 767 -18.56 -19.81 8.38
N MET A 768 -19.56 -20.53 7.83
CA MET A 768 -19.61 -21.00 6.45
C MET A 768 -20.81 -20.44 5.71
N ALA A 769 -20.59 -19.80 4.56
CA ALA A 769 -21.66 -19.32 3.70
C ALA A 769 -22.33 -20.47 2.94
N ALA A 770 -23.65 -20.41 2.85
CA ALA A 770 -24.46 -21.30 1.98
C ALA A 770 -24.95 -20.53 0.74
N THR A 771 -24.09 -20.37 -0.26
CA THR A 771 -24.33 -19.53 -1.44
C THR A 771 -25.06 -20.26 -2.57
N ASP A 772 -24.96 -21.59 -2.63
CA ASP A 772 -25.60 -22.43 -3.63
C ASP A 772 -26.56 -23.44 -3.02
N ASP A 773 -27.36 -24.10 -3.86
CA ASP A 773 -28.37 -25.04 -3.40
C ASP A 773 -27.74 -26.28 -2.75
N ALA A 774 -26.55 -26.70 -3.15
CA ALA A 774 -25.86 -27.83 -2.56
C ALA A 774 -25.47 -27.54 -1.11
N ALA A 775 -24.84 -26.37 -0.85
CA ALA A 775 -24.47 -25.93 0.49
C ALA A 775 -25.71 -25.69 1.37
N LYS A 776 -26.80 -25.10 0.82
CA LYS A 776 -28.06 -24.92 1.54
C LYS A 776 -28.69 -26.26 1.91
N SER A 777 -28.76 -27.20 0.97
CA SER A 777 -29.24 -28.56 1.22
C SER A 777 -28.38 -29.28 2.25
N TYR A 778 -27.07 -29.18 2.16
CA TYR A 778 -26.13 -29.74 3.13
C TYR A 778 -26.44 -29.27 4.55
N TRP A 779 -26.46 -27.97 4.78
CA TRP A 779 -26.66 -27.40 6.12
C TRP A 779 -28.10 -27.56 6.62
N SER A 780 -29.11 -27.55 5.76
CA SER A 780 -30.52 -27.79 6.15
C SER A 780 -30.78 -29.23 6.62
N ASN A 781 -30.01 -30.19 6.10
CA ASN A 781 -30.12 -31.59 6.46
C ASN A 781 -29.05 -32.05 7.47
N TYR A 782 -28.21 -31.13 7.91
CA TYR A 782 -27.07 -31.43 8.79
C TYR A 782 -27.54 -31.93 10.14
N LYS A 783 -27.00 -33.07 10.57
CA LYS A 783 -27.26 -33.63 11.89
C LYS A 783 -26.03 -33.45 12.75
N ALA A 784 -26.08 -32.48 13.66
CA ALA A 784 -24.99 -32.22 14.59
C ALA A 784 -24.74 -33.46 15.48
N ASN A 785 -23.48 -33.68 15.79
CA ASN A 785 -22.99 -34.64 16.78
C ASN A 785 -22.46 -33.84 17.98
N ASP A 786 -22.36 -34.47 19.14
CA ASP A 786 -21.93 -33.76 20.36
C ASP A 786 -20.45 -33.32 20.35
N LYS A 787 -19.57 -33.98 19.59
CA LYS A 787 -18.11 -33.76 19.59
C LYS A 787 -17.49 -33.58 18.25
N THR A 788 -18.24 -33.83 17.16
CA THR A 788 -17.68 -33.76 15.79
C THR A 788 -18.60 -33.02 14.84
N TRP A 789 -18.02 -32.19 14.01
CA TRP A 789 -18.69 -31.48 12.91
C TRP A 789 -17.85 -31.62 11.65
N ILE A 790 -18.49 -31.68 10.52
CA ILE A 790 -17.82 -31.62 9.22
C ILE A 790 -18.55 -30.59 8.38
N ASP A 791 -17.82 -29.67 7.74
CA ASP A 791 -18.43 -28.66 6.90
C ASP A 791 -18.70 -29.18 5.47
N ASN A 792 -19.39 -28.36 4.69
CA ASN A 792 -19.76 -28.70 3.30
C ASN A 792 -18.55 -28.76 2.36
N LEU A 793 -17.35 -28.41 2.81
CA LEU A 793 -16.09 -28.51 2.05
C LEU A 793 -15.24 -29.70 2.51
N GLY A 794 -15.70 -30.49 3.49
CA GLY A 794 -15.03 -31.68 4.00
C GLY A 794 -13.96 -31.39 5.05
N THR A 795 -14.03 -30.25 5.71
CA THR A 795 -13.20 -29.99 6.89
C THR A 795 -13.89 -30.52 8.13
N GLY A 796 -13.20 -31.37 8.88
CA GLY A 796 -13.67 -31.92 10.14
C GLY A 796 -13.23 -31.08 11.33
N TYR A 797 -14.09 -30.98 12.32
CA TYR A 797 -13.84 -30.30 13.59
C TYR A 797 -14.15 -31.26 14.73
N TYR A 798 -13.26 -31.35 15.67
CA TYR A 798 -13.43 -32.14 16.90
C TYR A 798 -13.24 -31.22 18.10
N THR A 799 -14.11 -31.34 19.08
CA THR A 799 -13.92 -30.66 20.37
C THR A 799 -14.55 -31.45 21.51
N PRO A 800 -13.88 -31.58 22.69
CA PRO A 800 -14.48 -32.08 23.90
C PRO A 800 -15.39 -31.05 24.61
N GLU A 801 -15.34 -29.77 24.17
CA GLU A 801 -16.06 -28.66 24.80
C GLU A 801 -17.53 -28.62 24.37
N LYS A 802 -18.36 -27.95 25.17
CA LYS A 802 -19.72 -27.61 24.78
C LYS A 802 -19.70 -26.49 23.75
N VAL A 803 -20.34 -26.68 22.62
CA VAL A 803 -20.42 -25.71 21.53
C VAL A 803 -21.85 -25.30 21.23
N THR A 804 -21.98 -24.17 20.54
CA THR A 804 -23.22 -23.71 19.94
C THR A 804 -23.14 -23.85 18.42
N PHE A 805 -24.05 -24.61 17.82
CA PHE A 805 -24.21 -24.72 16.37
C PHE A 805 -25.50 -24.03 15.98
N THR A 806 -25.44 -23.08 15.05
CA THR A 806 -26.61 -22.27 14.63
C THR A 806 -27.56 -23.02 13.70
N GLY A 807 -27.10 -24.09 13.03
CA GLY A 807 -27.74 -24.59 11.83
C GLY A 807 -27.63 -23.57 10.69
N LEU A 808 -28.41 -23.80 9.62
CA LEU A 808 -28.54 -22.84 8.54
C LEU A 808 -29.47 -21.69 8.96
N VAL A 809 -28.93 -20.48 9.06
CA VAL A 809 -29.70 -19.29 9.46
C VAL A 809 -29.52 -18.16 8.45
N ASN A 810 -30.52 -17.29 8.32
CA ASN A 810 -30.38 -16.04 7.60
C ASN A 810 -29.74 -15.01 8.55
N GLN A 811 -28.50 -14.63 8.27
CA GLN A 811 -27.76 -13.63 9.04
C GLN A 811 -27.89 -12.25 8.42
N THR A 812 -28.08 -11.24 9.25
CA THR A 812 -27.98 -9.83 8.85
C THR A 812 -26.62 -9.28 9.25
N SER A 813 -26.07 -8.42 8.41
CA SER A 813 -24.76 -7.83 8.59
C SER A 813 -24.68 -6.45 7.96
N ARG A 814 -23.47 -5.91 7.87
CA ARG A 814 -23.13 -4.64 7.23
C ARG A 814 -22.00 -4.85 6.23
N THR A 815 -22.00 -4.06 5.16
CA THR A 815 -20.83 -3.98 4.27
C THR A 815 -19.66 -3.30 5.00
N GLU A 816 -18.45 -3.75 4.71
CA GLU A 816 -17.25 -3.24 5.41
C GLU A 816 -16.82 -1.84 4.96
N ASP A 817 -17.28 -1.38 3.79
CA ASP A 817 -16.87 -0.14 3.15
C ASP A 817 -17.95 0.96 3.23
N THR A 818 -19.20 0.63 2.97
CA THR A 818 -20.30 1.62 2.86
C THR A 818 -21.27 1.60 4.04
N ASP A 819 -21.10 0.64 4.98
CA ASP A 819 -21.99 0.46 6.14
C ASP A 819 -23.46 0.17 5.75
N GLU A 820 -23.65 -0.41 4.58
CA GLU A 820 -24.99 -0.78 4.10
C GLU A 820 -25.44 -2.11 4.68
N PRO A 821 -26.71 -2.29 5.01
CA PRO A 821 -27.25 -3.56 5.48
C PRO A 821 -27.08 -4.65 4.45
N THR A 822 -26.65 -5.81 4.88
CA THR A 822 -26.56 -7.03 4.07
C THR A 822 -27.20 -8.22 4.76
N GLN A 823 -27.50 -9.27 4.01
CA GLN A 823 -27.98 -10.53 4.55
C GLN A 823 -27.54 -11.71 3.70
N GLY A 824 -27.40 -12.86 4.34
CA GLY A 824 -27.01 -14.10 3.68
C GLY A 824 -27.32 -15.33 4.52
N GLN A 825 -27.24 -16.51 3.92
CA GLN A 825 -27.46 -17.77 4.64
C GLN A 825 -26.12 -18.36 5.08
N TRP A 826 -26.01 -18.63 6.39
CA TRP A 826 -24.77 -19.04 7.03
C TRP A 826 -25.02 -20.16 8.04
N ALA A 827 -24.00 -20.99 8.25
CA ALA A 827 -23.90 -21.95 9.35
C ALA A 827 -22.65 -21.62 10.17
N SER A 828 -22.79 -21.54 11.49
CA SER A 828 -21.69 -21.19 12.40
C SER A 828 -21.60 -22.15 13.57
N LEU A 829 -20.36 -22.43 13.98
CA LEU A 829 -20.03 -23.20 15.17
C LEU A 829 -19.07 -22.39 16.06
N TYR A 830 -19.42 -22.22 17.34
CA TYR A 830 -18.61 -21.47 18.28
C TYR A 830 -18.76 -21.97 19.72
N ILE A 831 -17.73 -21.68 20.53
CA ILE A 831 -17.74 -21.92 21.98
C ILE A 831 -18.17 -20.61 22.64
N ASN A 832 -19.22 -20.66 23.45
CA ASN A 832 -19.70 -19.53 24.25
C ASN A 832 -19.11 -19.61 25.66
N HIS A 833 -18.29 -18.65 26.06
CA HIS A 833 -17.67 -18.55 27.37
C HIS A 833 -18.53 -17.75 28.36
N GLY A 834 -19.69 -17.28 27.95
CA GLY A 834 -20.58 -16.44 28.74
C GLY A 834 -20.12 -14.98 28.82
N LYS A 835 -20.77 -14.25 29.70
CA LYS A 835 -20.51 -12.83 29.96
C LYS A 835 -19.45 -12.67 31.05
N ALA A 836 -18.51 -11.76 30.84
CA ALA A 836 -17.43 -11.47 31.76
C ALA A 836 -16.74 -12.74 32.30
N PRO A 837 -16.26 -13.66 31.44
CA PRO A 837 -15.59 -14.88 31.87
C PRO A 837 -14.33 -14.54 32.67
N GLN A 838 -13.96 -15.45 33.58
CA GLN A 838 -12.76 -15.36 34.41
C GLN A 838 -11.98 -16.68 34.28
N GLY A 839 -10.90 -16.67 33.49
CA GLY A 839 -10.06 -17.84 33.30
C GLY A 839 -10.72 -18.96 32.47
N ALA A 840 -11.63 -18.61 31.54
CA ALA A 840 -12.22 -19.60 30.63
C ALA A 840 -11.18 -20.19 29.68
N SER A 841 -11.46 -21.36 29.12
CA SER A 841 -10.56 -22.07 28.21
C SER A 841 -11.31 -22.79 27.12
N TYR A 842 -10.59 -23.25 26.10
CA TYR A 842 -11.13 -24.11 25.05
C TYR A 842 -10.09 -25.06 24.47
N GLU A 843 -10.62 -26.11 23.83
CA GLU A 843 -9.85 -27.06 23.03
C GLU A 843 -10.69 -27.50 21.83
N TYR A 844 -10.11 -27.42 20.64
CA TYR A 844 -10.65 -28.07 19.46
C TYR A 844 -9.54 -28.46 18.49
N ALA A 845 -9.83 -29.38 17.58
CA ALA A 845 -8.94 -29.78 16.51
C ALA A 845 -9.63 -29.62 15.14
N VAL A 846 -8.86 -29.24 14.14
CA VAL A 846 -9.29 -29.08 12.75
C VAL A 846 -8.58 -30.10 11.87
N LEU A 847 -9.33 -30.80 11.04
CA LEU A 847 -8.88 -31.86 10.13
C LEU A 847 -9.32 -31.50 8.71
N PRO A 848 -8.53 -30.71 7.96
CA PRO A 848 -8.88 -30.38 6.57
C PRO A 848 -8.94 -31.62 5.68
N GLN A 849 -9.87 -31.65 4.75
CA GLN A 849 -10.04 -32.71 3.74
C GLN A 849 -10.17 -34.11 4.39
N THR A 850 -11.04 -34.26 5.36
CA THR A 850 -11.36 -35.52 6.03
C THR A 850 -12.72 -36.08 5.57
N THR A 851 -13.07 -37.27 6.10
CA THR A 851 -14.40 -37.87 5.91
C THR A 851 -15.07 -38.06 7.27
N THR A 852 -16.38 -38.30 7.27
CA THR A 852 -17.16 -38.56 8.49
C THR A 852 -16.58 -39.75 9.26
N GLU A 853 -16.18 -40.82 8.57
CA GLU A 853 -15.63 -42.04 9.16
C GLU A 853 -14.26 -41.80 9.81
N LYS A 854 -13.39 -41.05 9.11
CA LYS A 854 -12.07 -40.68 9.65
C LYS A 854 -12.22 -39.77 10.87
N LEU A 855 -13.12 -38.80 10.80
CA LEU A 855 -13.40 -37.90 11.92
C LEU A 855 -13.99 -38.63 13.13
N ALA A 856 -14.91 -39.59 12.93
CA ALA A 856 -15.44 -40.41 14.00
C ALA A 856 -14.36 -41.29 14.65
N SER A 857 -13.49 -41.89 13.85
CA SER A 857 -12.33 -42.64 14.33
C SER A 857 -11.38 -41.73 15.15
N PHE A 858 -11.11 -40.53 14.64
CA PHE A 858 -10.28 -39.54 15.35
C PHE A 858 -10.91 -39.14 16.70
N ALA A 859 -12.21 -38.93 16.75
CA ALA A 859 -12.90 -38.55 17.99
C ALA A 859 -12.86 -39.65 19.06
N THR A 860 -12.80 -40.94 18.62
CA THR A 860 -12.67 -42.08 19.52
C THR A 860 -11.24 -42.20 20.07
N SER A 861 -10.24 -41.89 19.27
CA SER A 861 -8.81 -41.97 19.64
C SER A 861 -8.06 -40.79 18.97
N PRO A 862 -8.11 -39.59 19.56
CA PRO A 862 -7.40 -38.45 19.02
C PRO A 862 -5.90 -38.72 18.89
N THR A 863 -5.33 -38.29 17.78
CA THR A 863 -3.89 -38.49 17.47
C THR A 863 -3.00 -37.46 18.15
N TYR A 864 -3.54 -36.74 19.08
CA TYR A 864 -2.79 -35.79 19.94
C TYR A 864 -3.18 -35.93 21.42
N ARG A 865 -2.37 -35.35 22.25
CA ARG A 865 -2.63 -35.25 23.69
C ARG A 865 -2.23 -33.86 24.20
N VAL A 866 -3.14 -33.17 24.86
CA VAL A 866 -2.86 -31.93 25.58
C VAL A 866 -2.23 -32.29 26.94
N ILE A 867 -1.02 -31.85 27.18
CA ILE A 867 -0.26 -32.09 28.38
C ILE A 867 -0.46 -30.97 29.39
N GLU A 868 -0.43 -29.72 28.90
CA GLU A 868 -0.65 -28.53 29.73
C GLU A 868 -1.48 -27.53 28.92
N LYS A 869 -2.46 -26.89 29.55
CA LYS A 869 -3.29 -25.82 28.97
C LYS A 869 -3.69 -24.89 30.10
N ASP A 870 -2.82 -23.92 30.40
CA ASP A 870 -3.07 -22.90 31.39
C ASP A 870 -2.44 -21.56 30.99
N ARG A 871 -2.46 -20.57 31.89
CA ARG A 871 -1.87 -19.25 31.63
C ARG A 871 -0.34 -19.28 31.42
N ASN A 872 0.36 -20.32 31.81
CA ASN A 872 1.81 -20.38 31.73
C ASN A 872 2.28 -21.00 30.44
N ALA A 873 1.63 -22.10 30.03
CA ALA A 873 2.01 -22.82 28.82
C ALA A 873 0.85 -23.58 28.18
N HIS A 874 0.94 -23.78 26.89
CA HIS A 874 0.21 -24.81 26.15
C HIS A 874 1.18 -25.82 25.58
N ILE A 875 1.03 -27.10 25.99
CA ILE A 875 1.92 -28.18 25.58
C ILE A 875 1.10 -29.31 24.98
N VAL A 876 1.41 -29.64 23.73
CA VAL A 876 0.70 -30.67 22.96
C VAL A 876 1.69 -31.69 22.40
N GLN A 877 1.34 -32.98 22.52
CA GLN A 877 2.07 -34.08 21.91
C GLN A 877 1.29 -34.62 20.71
N SER A 878 1.93 -34.72 19.54
CA SER A 878 1.47 -35.58 18.45
C SER A 878 1.86 -37.04 18.75
N ILE A 879 0.88 -37.93 18.84
CA ILE A 879 1.10 -39.35 19.13
C ILE A 879 1.81 -40.07 17.97
N PRO A 880 1.41 -39.89 16.69
CA PRO A 880 2.04 -40.60 15.58
C PRO A 880 3.50 -40.28 15.39
N THR A 881 3.87 -39.00 15.56
CA THR A 881 5.24 -38.51 15.29
C THR A 881 6.05 -38.37 16.55
N GLN A 882 5.46 -38.57 17.74
CA GLN A 882 6.06 -38.32 19.05
C GLN A 882 6.65 -36.88 19.17
N THR A 883 6.02 -35.92 18.46
CA THR A 883 6.43 -34.53 18.44
C THR A 883 5.80 -33.81 19.63
N TYR A 884 6.62 -33.10 20.41
CA TYR A 884 6.18 -32.21 21.47
C TYR A 884 6.24 -30.77 20.98
N SER A 885 5.14 -30.03 21.14
CA SER A 885 5.00 -28.64 20.79
C SER A 885 4.67 -27.81 22.03
N TYR A 886 5.51 -26.82 22.32
CA TYR A 886 5.42 -25.98 23.51
C TYR A 886 5.19 -24.52 23.06
N VAL A 887 4.17 -23.88 23.63
CA VAL A 887 3.96 -22.42 23.59
C VAL A 887 4.04 -21.95 25.04
N ILE A 888 5.13 -21.29 25.40
CA ILE A 888 5.48 -20.93 26.77
C ILE A 888 5.23 -19.43 26.94
N PHE A 889 4.12 -19.09 27.59
CA PHE A 889 3.67 -17.69 27.75
C PHE A 889 4.33 -17.00 28.94
N GLU A 890 4.68 -17.77 29.99
CA GLU A 890 5.33 -17.23 31.19
C GLU A 890 6.63 -17.99 31.46
N THR A 891 7.61 -17.33 32.03
CA THR A 891 8.86 -17.98 32.42
C THR A 891 8.56 -19.10 33.43
N PRO A 892 8.95 -20.35 33.14
CA PRO A 892 8.62 -21.46 34.01
C PRO A 892 9.28 -21.35 35.39
N GLY A 893 8.48 -21.33 36.43
CA GLY A 893 8.97 -21.37 37.83
C GLY A 893 9.45 -22.74 38.27
N LYS A 894 9.14 -23.81 37.49
CA LYS A 894 9.47 -25.22 37.77
C LYS A 894 9.74 -25.96 36.48
N ASN A 895 10.32 -27.15 36.57
CA ASN A 895 10.50 -28.03 35.42
C ASN A 895 9.16 -28.50 34.86
N PHE A 896 9.07 -28.66 33.53
CA PHE A 896 7.94 -29.34 32.92
C PHE A 896 7.87 -30.81 33.37
N VAL A 897 6.65 -31.26 33.62
CA VAL A 897 6.42 -32.60 34.23
C VAL A 897 6.62 -33.70 33.19
N GLU A 898 6.39 -33.41 31.90
CA GLU A 898 6.39 -34.41 30.83
C GLU A 898 7.04 -33.88 29.56
N GLY A 899 7.62 -34.78 28.78
CA GLY A 899 8.27 -34.50 27.50
C GLY A 899 9.80 -34.33 27.60
N PRO A 900 10.47 -34.16 26.47
CA PRO A 900 11.94 -34.04 26.40
C PRO A 900 12.47 -32.68 26.88
N LEU A 901 11.66 -31.62 26.88
CA LEU A 901 12.02 -30.31 27.41
C LEU A 901 11.83 -30.29 28.93
N GLN A 902 12.89 -29.98 29.65
CA GLN A 902 12.83 -29.89 31.11
C GLN A 902 12.44 -28.47 31.57
N LYS A 903 13.05 -27.45 31.00
CA LYS A 903 12.77 -26.04 31.31
C LYS A 903 13.27 -25.08 30.21
N THR A 904 12.80 -23.84 30.31
CA THR A 904 13.37 -22.67 29.61
C THR A 904 13.60 -21.53 30.60
N ASP A 905 14.49 -20.60 30.25
CA ASP A 905 14.76 -19.42 31.08
C ASP A 905 13.90 -18.18 30.71
N THR A 906 13.13 -18.27 29.64
CA THR A 906 12.25 -17.20 29.20
C THR A 906 11.05 -17.74 28.41
N THR A 907 10.11 -16.86 28.09
CA THR A 907 8.96 -17.14 27.20
C THR A 907 9.47 -17.46 25.79
N CYS A 908 8.92 -18.47 25.13
CA CYS A 908 9.33 -18.87 23.78
C CYS A 908 8.38 -19.93 23.19
N LEU A 909 8.59 -20.21 21.93
CA LEU A 909 8.01 -21.34 21.20
C LEU A 909 9.09 -22.41 21.05
N VAL A 910 8.75 -23.67 21.32
CA VAL A 910 9.68 -24.79 21.17
C VAL A 910 8.96 -25.96 20.49
N MET A 911 9.66 -26.65 19.62
CA MET A 911 9.18 -27.89 19.03
C MET A 911 10.29 -28.94 19.01
N ILE A 912 9.96 -30.15 19.47
CA ILE A 912 10.92 -31.23 19.59
C ILE A 912 10.30 -32.51 19.03
N ARG A 913 11.01 -33.15 18.07
CA ARG A 913 10.56 -34.42 17.50
C ARG A 913 11.72 -35.39 17.30
N PRO A 914 11.48 -36.71 17.40
CA PRO A 914 12.44 -37.72 16.97
C PRO A 914 12.80 -37.53 15.48
N TYR A 915 14.09 -37.61 15.16
CA TYR A 915 14.62 -37.43 13.81
C TYR A 915 15.55 -38.62 13.45
N GLY A 916 14.99 -39.81 13.46
CA GLY A 916 15.74 -41.07 13.37
C GLY A 916 16.08 -41.68 14.71
N ALA A 917 16.78 -42.84 14.71
CA ALA A 917 16.94 -43.69 15.90
C ALA A 917 17.65 -43.04 17.10
N LYS A 918 18.56 -42.08 16.84
CA LYS A 918 19.39 -41.44 17.91
C LYS A 918 19.49 -39.93 17.73
N LYS A 919 18.48 -39.32 17.08
CA LYS A 919 18.50 -37.88 16.79
C LYS A 919 17.19 -37.23 17.23
N LEU A 920 17.28 -35.96 17.60
CA LEU A 920 16.14 -35.08 17.82
C LEU A 920 16.25 -33.85 16.93
N ALA A 921 15.16 -33.46 16.29
CA ALA A 921 15.02 -32.11 15.76
C ALA A 921 14.50 -31.20 16.88
N LEU A 922 15.23 -30.16 17.17
CA LEU A 922 14.88 -29.09 18.12
C LEU A 922 14.76 -27.79 17.37
N THR A 923 13.65 -27.08 17.59
CA THR A 923 13.43 -25.74 17.03
C THR A 923 12.99 -24.83 18.15
N VAL A 924 13.56 -23.62 18.17
CA VAL A 924 13.25 -22.57 19.14
C VAL A 924 12.96 -21.25 18.42
N THR A 925 11.94 -20.54 18.84
CA THR A 925 11.59 -19.19 18.37
C THR A 925 11.24 -18.30 19.55
N GLN A 926 11.77 -17.07 19.55
CA GLN A 926 11.26 -16.00 20.40
C GLN A 926 10.38 -15.10 19.54
N PRO A 927 9.05 -15.05 19.78
CA PRO A 927 8.14 -14.30 18.94
C PRO A 927 8.16 -12.78 19.19
N ASP A 928 8.74 -12.30 20.28
CA ASP A 928 8.93 -10.87 20.52
C ASP A 928 9.99 -10.31 19.56
N LEU A 929 9.59 -9.36 18.71
CA LEU A 929 10.49 -8.70 17.77
C LEU A 929 11.49 -7.73 18.44
N ALA A 930 11.25 -7.38 19.71
CA ALA A 930 12.16 -6.62 20.57
C ALA A 930 12.73 -5.34 19.92
N PHE A 931 11.90 -4.53 19.27
CA PHE A 931 12.35 -3.23 18.75
C PHE A 931 12.63 -2.20 19.83
N TYR A 932 12.16 -2.44 21.05
CA TYR A 932 12.31 -1.52 22.17
C TYR A 932 12.52 -2.26 23.50
N ARG A 933 13.59 -1.91 24.21
CA ARG A 933 13.87 -2.37 25.58
C ARG A 933 13.79 -1.18 26.53
N GLY A 934 12.72 -1.08 27.25
CA GLY A 934 12.51 0.00 28.20
C GLY A 934 11.09 -0.03 28.73
N PRO A 935 10.72 0.95 29.58
CA PRO A 935 9.34 1.12 29.97
C PRO A 935 8.49 1.34 28.71
N SER A 936 7.24 0.95 28.77
CA SER A 936 6.31 1.16 27.66
C SER A 936 6.31 2.63 27.25
N ASP A 937 6.35 2.89 25.93
CA ASP A 937 6.16 4.23 25.36
C ASP A 937 4.68 4.59 25.23
N ASP A 938 3.77 3.73 25.69
CA ASP A 938 2.34 4.00 25.71
C ASP A 938 2.03 5.18 26.64
N VAL A 939 1.08 6.00 26.22
CA VAL A 939 0.56 7.13 27.00
C VAL A 939 -0.76 6.70 27.62
N TYR A 940 -0.94 6.97 28.92
CA TYR A 940 -2.16 6.66 29.65
C TYR A 940 -2.87 7.95 30.08
N LYS A 941 -4.19 7.99 29.91
CA LYS A 941 -5.07 9.04 30.42
C LYS A 941 -6.22 8.37 31.19
N ASP A 942 -6.42 8.77 32.43
CA ASP A 942 -7.45 8.21 33.31
C ASP A 942 -7.36 6.67 33.43
N GLY A 943 -6.13 6.14 33.49
CA GLY A 943 -5.84 4.71 33.57
C GLY A 943 -6.05 3.91 32.30
N LYS A 944 -6.40 4.57 31.19
CA LYS A 944 -6.61 3.94 29.88
C LYS A 944 -5.50 4.32 28.93
N ARG A 945 -5.02 3.35 28.14
CA ARG A 945 -4.04 3.54 27.07
C ARG A 945 -4.64 4.40 25.96
N VAL A 946 -3.92 5.46 25.59
CA VAL A 946 -4.33 6.39 24.54
C VAL A 946 -3.90 5.86 23.19
N GLU A 947 -4.78 5.95 22.18
CA GLU A 947 -4.45 5.67 20.79
C GLU A 947 -3.34 6.61 20.30
N ARG A 948 -2.33 6.06 19.65
CA ARG A 948 -1.20 6.78 19.06
C ARG A 948 -0.92 6.27 17.67
N SER A 949 -0.49 7.16 16.77
CA SER A 949 -0.01 6.77 15.45
C SER A 949 1.27 5.93 15.58
N ILE A 950 1.39 4.90 14.74
CA ILE A 950 2.63 4.12 14.61
C ILE A 950 3.79 4.99 14.17
N TYR A 951 3.55 5.98 13.30
CA TYR A 951 4.59 6.86 12.77
C TYR A 951 5.23 7.76 13.83
N GLY A 952 4.54 7.98 14.97
CA GLY A 952 5.06 8.70 16.13
C GLY A 952 5.76 7.80 17.17
N ARG A 953 5.95 6.51 16.91
CA ARG A 953 6.62 5.60 17.85
C ARG A 953 8.15 5.72 17.75
N PRO A 954 8.88 5.90 18.87
CA PRO A 954 10.33 6.17 18.85
C PRO A 954 11.17 4.98 18.37
N TRP A 955 10.61 3.80 18.31
CA TRP A 955 11.29 2.54 17.98
C TRP A 955 10.97 2.01 16.57
N ILE A 956 10.17 2.73 15.80
CA ILE A 956 9.69 2.26 14.50
C ILE A 956 10.81 1.93 13.50
N ASP A 957 11.91 2.64 13.59
CA ASP A 957 13.10 2.48 12.73
C ASP A 957 14.22 1.66 13.39
N ASN A 958 13.98 1.14 14.60
CA ASN A 958 15.01 0.35 15.30
C ASN A 958 15.14 -1.04 14.67
N PRO A 959 16.35 -1.63 14.72
CA PRO A 959 16.53 -3.05 14.44
C PRO A 959 15.89 -3.90 15.54
N SER A 960 15.38 -5.08 15.18
CA SER A 960 15.08 -6.12 16.14
C SER A 960 16.33 -6.47 16.97
N MET A 961 16.17 -6.64 18.27
CA MET A 961 17.26 -6.96 19.18
C MET A 961 17.32 -8.46 19.45
N GLU A 962 18.53 -8.95 19.73
CA GLU A 962 18.77 -10.33 20.09
C GLU A 962 18.19 -10.63 21.48
N ILE A 963 17.49 -11.76 21.60
CA ILE A 963 16.97 -12.30 22.85
C ILE A 963 17.56 -13.70 23.06
N PRO A 964 18.40 -13.90 24.07
CA PRO A 964 18.88 -15.24 24.39
C PRO A 964 17.75 -16.08 25.01
N VAL A 965 17.58 -17.29 24.50
CA VAL A 965 16.64 -18.31 25.01
C VAL A 965 17.43 -19.54 25.37
N THR A 966 17.44 -19.94 26.65
CA THR A 966 18.12 -21.12 27.10
C THR A 966 17.11 -22.23 27.35
N VAL A 967 17.30 -23.37 26.70
CA VAL A 967 16.48 -24.58 26.87
C VAL A 967 17.29 -25.72 27.48
N THR A 968 16.72 -26.45 28.43
CA THR A 968 17.32 -27.64 29.03
C THR A 968 16.50 -28.85 28.59
N LEU A 969 17.18 -29.81 27.96
CA LEU A 969 16.60 -31.08 27.50
C LEU A 969 17.02 -32.24 28.43
N LEU A 970 16.14 -33.22 28.58
CA LEU A 970 16.45 -34.46 29.22
C LEU A 970 17.46 -35.31 28.42
N GLY A 971 18.48 -35.84 29.09
CA GLY A 971 19.49 -36.69 28.49
C GLY A 971 20.68 -35.93 27.88
N LYS A 972 21.70 -36.72 27.52
CA LYS A 972 22.93 -36.22 26.93
C LYS A 972 22.77 -36.11 25.41
N TRP A 973 22.90 -34.90 24.84
CA TRP A 973 22.78 -34.63 23.42
C TRP A 973 23.97 -33.85 22.91
N ASN A 974 24.58 -34.32 21.80
CA ASN A 974 25.63 -33.57 21.10
C ASN A 974 24.99 -32.47 20.25
N VAL A 975 25.51 -31.27 20.40
CA VAL A 975 25.03 -30.04 19.74
C VAL A 975 26.04 -29.59 18.69
N THR A 976 25.60 -29.31 17.48
CA THR A 976 26.41 -28.57 16.51
C THR A 976 26.25 -27.09 16.76
N GLU A 977 27.30 -26.45 17.26
CA GLU A 977 27.28 -25.00 17.52
C GLU A 977 27.32 -24.18 16.25
N THR A 978 26.62 -23.07 16.27
CA THR A 978 26.62 -22.02 15.26
C THR A 978 26.73 -20.66 15.95
N ASP A 979 26.71 -19.55 15.19
CA ASP A 979 26.72 -18.22 15.80
C ASP A 979 25.53 -18.01 16.73
N ASN A 980 24.37 -18.59 16.40
CA ASN A 980 23.13 -18.44 17.15
C ASN A 980 22.78 -19.61 18.08
N ILE A 981 23.55 -20.70 18.11
CA ILE A 981 23.26 -21.89 18.92
C ILE A 981 24.53 -22.32 19.65
N LYS A 982 24.50 -22.30 20.99
CA LYS A 982 25.66 -22.59 21.84
C LYS A 982 25.30 -23.64 22.90
N LEU A 983 26.18 -24.58 23.09
CA LEU A 983 26.13 -25.50 24.25
C LEU A 983 26.53 -24.75 25.52
N VAL A 984 25.65 -24.75 26.52
CA VAL A 984 25.92 -24.11 27.83
C VAL A 984 26.43 -25.12 28.84
N GLU A 985 25.74 -26.26 28.94
CA GLU A 985 26.07 -27.30 29.87
C GLU A 985 25.64 -28.66 29.35
N GLN A 986 26.36 -29.70 29.64
CA GLN A 986 26.03 -31.09 29.32
C GLN A 986 26.40 -32.04 30.46
N THR A 987 25.42 -32.80 30.90
CA THR A 987 25.59 -33.90 31.88
C THR A 987 25.08 -35.22 31.28
N SER A 988 25.21 -36.33 32.00
CA SER A 988 24.59 -37.58 31.57
C SER A 988 23.06 -37.54 31.56
N GLN A 989 22.43 -36.60 32.29
CA GLN A 989 20.98 -36.52 32.49
C GLN A 989 20.34 -35.33 31.79
N ALA A 990 21.12 -34.30 31.43
CA ALA A 990 20.58 -33.08 30.85
C ALA A 990 21.57 -32.40 29.86
N THR A 991 21.05 -31.72 28.88
CA THR A 991 21.79 -30.85 27.95
C THR A 991 21.13 -29.48 27.91
N THR A 992 21.88 -28.44 28.21
CA THR A 992 21.42 -27.04 28.19
C THR A 992 22.00 -26.31 27.01
N ILE A 993 21.14 -25.73 26.18
CA ILE A 993 21.48 -25.08 24.90
C ILE A 993 20.94 -23.66 24.94
N ARG A 994 21.75 -22.70 24.52
CA ARG A 994 21.34 -21.31 24.35
C ARG A 994 21.16 -20.97 22.86
N PHE A 995 20.02 -20.39 22.56
CA PHE A 995 19.68 -19.82 21.25
C PHE A 995 19.71 -18.30 21.33
N ILE A 996 20.37 -17.64 20.40
CA ILE A 996 20.31 -16.19 20.23
C ILE A 996 19.24 -15.89 19.21
N CYS A 997 18.02 -15.69 19.67
CA CYS A 997 16.84 -15.47 18.84
C CYS A 997 16.73 -14.00 18.43
N LYS A 998 16.31 -13.74 17.19
CA LYS A 998 16.14 -12.41 16.63
C LYS A 998 15.09 -12.45 15.52
N ASP A 999 14.44 -11.33 15.26
CA ASP A 999 13.52 -11.14 14.12
C ASP A 999 12.31 -12.12 14.11
N GLY A 1000 11.97 -12.74 15.23
CA GLY A 1000 10.91 -13.77 15.29
C GLY A 1000 11.21 -15.03 14.46
N LEU A 1001 12.46 -15.24 14.04
CA LEU A 1001 12.86 -16.36 13.20
C LEU A 1001 12.92 -17.68 13.98
N SER A 1002 12.77 -18.79 13.27
CA SER A 1002 12.87 -20.15 13.81
C SER A 1002 14.29 -20.71 13.66
N TYR A 1003 14.89 -21.09 14.79
CA TYR A 1003 16.24 -21.65 14.86
C TYR A 1003 16.18 -23.18 15.00
N ASN A 1004 16.57 -23.86 13.93
CA ASN A 1004 16.50 -25.32 13.84
C ASN A 1004 17.88 -25.95 14.10
N THR A 1005 17.92 -27.04 14.88
CA THR A 1005 19.12 -27.87 15.05
C THR A 1005 18.76 -29.36 15.15
N ILE A 1006 19.66 -30.20 14.68
CA ILE A 1006 19.55 -31.66 14.85
C ILE A 1006 20.56 -32.09 15.90
N LEU A 1007 20.06 -32.62 17.00
CA LEU A 1007 20.83 -33.15 18.10
C LEU A 1007 21.08 -34.63 17.89
N ASN A 1008 22.27 -35.12 18.28
CA ASN A 1008 22.67 -36.53 18.19
C ASN A 1008 23.00 -37.11 19.58
N ARG A 1009 22.71 -38.40 19.80
CA ARG A 1009 23.15 -39.15 21.00
C ARG A 1009 24.47 -39.81 20.77
#